data_b7a1217c07178915d5ac0d473dce5d2d
#
_entry.id   b7a1217c07178915d5ac0d473dce5d2d
#
_cell.length_a   1.000
_cell.length_b   1.000
_cell.length_c   1.000
_cell.angle_alpha   90.00
_cell.angle_beta   90.00
_cell.angle_gamma   90.00
#
_symmetry.space_group_name_H-M   'P 1'
#
loop_
_entity.id
_entity.type
_entity.pdbx_description
1 polymer ?
#
loop_
_entity_poly.entity_id
_entity_poly.type
_entity_poly.pdbx_seq_one_letter_code
_entity_poly.pdbx_strand_id
1 'polypeptide(L)'
;MEWTGLNELREKYLSFFESKGHLRLPSFSLVPQGDKSLLLINAGMAPLKKYFTGELTPPRKRVTTCQKCIRTPDIERVGITARHGTFFEMLGNFSFGDYFKHEATAWAWEFCTKVLEMPADKIYISVYQDDDEAYDIWTKELGVSPDHMVRLGKEDNFWEHGAGPCGPCSELYFDRGEKYGCGSPTCGVGCDCDRYVEFWNLVFTQFDNDGNNNYTRLKSCNIDTGMGLERLACIMQGVDNLFEVDTVQNIMKHIMQIAGVKYHEDEKKDVSLRVITDHIRSTTFMIGDGVMPSNEGRGYVLRRLLRRAARHGRLLGIDGTFLYKVCETVIKENATAYPNLVEKHDLIVKVIKAEEESFNKTIDTGLNLLENIIAQSDSKVLSGADAFKLQDTFGFPIDLTKELLEERGMSVDIDEYDRLYAQSRAAARAARKDAGAQAWKDSNISFKDVGATEFVGYTDYFCDAEIKAIVTNGERDEFATADSEVVVVLDKTPFYGESGGQAGDTGVIKTDNATLEVTATGKTPDGVVLHIARFISGDSIALGDKVHAQIDVEKREATRRNHTAAHLLQAALRKHLGSHVEQAGQLVNSEEMRFDFTHFSALSGDELKAIEREVNEVILKGIPVETREMPIEEAKKLGAMALFGEKYGDVVRVVSAGDFSVELCGGTHADNTAKLGLFKIVSESSVAAGIRRITAVTGFGVLNHIENDERIMQSAAAAMKLGNVAELDKRAATLAAEVKAKDRELAELCSEISALKAGSLMDSARQVGGVRLITAEVEVSNPGELRSMCDTARDNGADIVAVFAGVNKEKGTLNFACACGADAIKLGAHAGNIVRETAKIAGGSGGGKPDSAMAGAKDASKADEALAAVDSIVSAMLK
;
A
#
# COMPACT_ATOMS: atom_id res chain seq x y z
N MET A 1 -34.74 12.05 30.31
CA MET A 1 -33.86 11.50 29.29
C MET A 1 -33.61 10.03 29.61
N GLU A 2 -34.11 9.12 28.78
CA GLU A 2 -33.98 7.67 28.97
C GLU A 2 -32.70 7.17 28.31
N TRP A 3 -31.99 6.23 28.95
CA TRP A 3 -30.84 5.59 28.32
C TRP A 3 -31.23 4.89 27.03
N THR A 4 -30.54 5.20 25.94
CA THR A 4 -30.87 4.67 24.61
C THR A 4 -29.58 4.18 23.91
N GLY A 5 -29.62 2.96 23.38
CA GLY A 5 -28.50 2.37 22.66
C GLY A 5 -28.23 3.05 21.31
N LEU A 6 -26.97 3.01 20.84
CA LEU A 6 -26.54 3.68 19.61
C LEU A 6 -27.37 3.24 18.40
N ASN A 7 -27.61 1.94 18.23
CA ASN A 7 -28.39 1.41 17.11
C ASN A 7 -29.87 1.86 17.18
N GLU A 8 -30.44 2.00 18.38
CA GLU A 8 -31.79 2.50 18.58
C GLU A 8 -31.87 3.99 18.28
N LEU A 9 -30.87 4.78 18.68
CA LEU A 9 -30.80 6.22 18.35
C LEU A 9 -30.80 6.45 16.84
N ARG A 10 -30.02 5.64 16.10
CA ARG A 10 -29.99 5.69 14.63
C ARG A 10 -31.39 5.44 14.06
N GLU A 11 -32.07 4.44 14.54
CA GLU A 11 -33.41 4.09 14.05
C GLU A 11 -34.45 5.15 14.44
N LYS A 12 -34.43 5.66 15.69
CA LYS A 12 -35.32 6.76 16.11
C LYS A 12 -35.20 8.00 15.23
N TYR A 13 -33.96 8.37 14.84
CA TYR A 13 -33.73 9.52 13.98
C TYR A 13 -34.26 9.29 12.56
N LEU A 14 -33.90 8.18 11.95
CA LEU A 14 -34.30 7.87 10.57
C LEU A 14 -35.81 7.73 10.46
N SER A 15 -36.46 7.02 11.37
CA SER A 15 -37.92 6.85 11.42
C SER A 15 -38.66 8.16 11.70
N PHE A 16 -38.08 9.05 12.54
CA PHE A 16 -38.66 10.37 12.79
C PHE A 16 -38.69 11.18 11.50
N PHE A 17 -37.61 11.24 10.73
CA PHE A 17 -37.58 12.00 9.49
C PHE A 17 -38.39 11.33 8.35
N GLU A 18 -38.51 10.00 8.33
CA GLU A 18 -39.47 9.30 7.47
C GLU A 18 -40.90 9.76 7.76
N SER A 19 -41.30 9.93 9.05
CA SER A 19 -42.58 10.46 9.44
C SER A 19 -42.81 11.92 8.98
N LYS A 20 -41.76 12.68 8.73
CA LYS A 20 -41.79 14.04 8.14
C LYS A 20 -41.73 14.03 6.59
N GLY A 21 -41.82 12.86 5.98
CA GLY A 21 -41.90 12.69 4.53
C GLY A 21 -40.55 12.56 3.82
N HIS A 22 -39.44 12.37 4.56
CA HIS A 22 -38.12 12.13 3.98
C HIS A 22 -37.98 10.71 3.41
N LEU A 23 -37.28 10.57 2.29
CA LEU A 23 -36.85 9.30 1.77
C LEU A 23 -35.59 8.86 2.53
N ARG A 24 -35.66 7.73 3.20
CA ARG A 24 -34.51 7.12 3.83
C ARG A 24 -33.59 6.52 2.75
N LEU A 25 -32.36 6.98 2.68
CA LEU A 25 -31.32 6.43 1.82
C LEU A 25 -30.33 5.60 2.67
N PRO A 26 -29.79 4.51 2.08
CA PRO A 26 -28.68 3.80 2.71
C PRO A 26 -27.44 4.70 2.78
N SER A 27 -26.52 4.38 3.70
CA SER A 27 -25.22 5.04 3.73
C SER A 27 -24.47 4.80 2.43
N PHE A 28 -23.92 5.86 1.86
CA PHE A 28 -23.03 5.76 0.70
C PHE A 28 -21.67 5.14 1.11
N SER A 29 -20.93 4.66 0.11
CA SER A 29 -19.56 4.21 0.30
C SER A 29 -18.67 5.32 0.85
N LEU A 30 -17.70 4.97 1.70
CA LEU A 30 -16.62 5.87 2.12
C LEU A 30 -15.74 6.34 0.96
N VAL A 31 -15.76 5.61 -0.17
CA VAL A 31 -15.04 5.97 -1.39
C VAL A 31 -15.87 6.94 -2.22
N PRO A 32 -15.45 8.22 -2.39
CA PRO A 32 -16.19 9.22 -3.16
C PRO A 32 -16.41 8.79 -4.61
N GLN A 33 -17.63 8.96 -5.12
CA GLN A 33 -17.97 8.69 -6.50
C GLN A 33 -17.92 9.97 -7.34
N GLY A 34 -16.88 10.08 -8.20
CA GLY A 34 -16.75 11.20 -9.14
C GLY A 34 -16.24 12.53 -8.55
N ASP A 35 -15.94 12.60 -7.26
CA ASP A 35 -15.30 13.76 -6.62
C ASP A 35 -13.82 13.43 -6.35
N LYS A 36 -12.93 14.14 -7.04
CA LYS A 36 -11.47 14.00 -6.88
C LYS A 36 -10.90 14.88 -5.76
N SER A 37 -11.69 15.79 -5.21
CA SER A 37 -11.25 16.70 -4.13
C SER A 37 -11.21 15.99 -2.78
N LEU A 38 -11.98 14.93 -2.60
CA LEU A 38 -12.08 14.14 -1.37
C LEU A 38 -11.36 12.80 -1.49
N LEU A 39 -10.53 12.49 -0.51
CA LEU A 39 -9.90 11.18 -0.39
C LEU A 39 -10.90 10.13 0.12
N LEU A 40 -11.65 10.47 1.15
CA LEU A 40 -12.69 9.68 1.79
C LEU A 40 -13.88 10.59 2.13
N ILE A 41 -15.08 10.05 2.20
CA ILE A 41 -16.28 10.77 2.64
C ILE A 41 -16.12 11.18 4.11
N ASN A 42 -16.22 12.47 4.39
CA ASN A 42 -15.99 13.10 5.69
C ASN A 42 -17.19 13.88 6.25
N ALA A 43 -18.28 13.95 5.49
CA ALA A 43 -19.51 14.63 5.88
C ALA A 43 -20.74 13.98 5.23
N GLY A 44 -21.90 14.13 5.85
CA GLY A 44 -23.17 13.56 5.37
C GLY A 44 -23.62 14.08 4.01
N MET A 45 -23.36 15.37 3.72
CA MET A 45 -23.74 15.99 2.45
C MET A 45 -22.82 15.65 1.27
N ALA A 46 -21.59 15.21 1.54
CA ALA A 46 -20.58 15.02 0.49
C ALA A 46 -21.04 14.12 -0.67
N PRO A 47 -21.72 12.98 -0.44
CA PRO A 47 -22.28 12.16 -1.53
C PRO A 47 -23.46 12.82 -2.25
N LEU A 48 -24.10 13.83 -1.64
CA LEU A 48 -25.33 14.48 -2.12
C LEU A 48 -25.04 15.83 -2.81
N LYS A 49 -23.78 16.26 -2.88
CA LYS A 49 -23.36 17.58 -3.38
C LYS A 49 -24.01 17.96 -4.73
N LYS A 50 -24.12 17.02 -5.66
CA LYS A 50 -24.73 17.24 -6.98
C LYS A 50 -26.22 17.55 -6.96
N TYR A 51 -26.93 17.18 -5.90
CA TYR A 51 -28.34 17.54 -5.71
C TYR A 51 -28.48 18.99 -5.20
N PHE A 52 -27.56 19.45 -4.37
CA PHE A 52 -27.52 20.83 -3.88
C PHE A 52 -27.19 21.84 -5.00
N THR A 53 -26.28 21.46 -5.91
CA THR A 53 -25.91 22.31 -7.06
C THR A 53 -26.94 22.25 -8.20
N GLY A 54 -27.86 21.29 -8.18
CA GLY A 54 -28.84 21.07 -9.25
C GLY A 54 -28.27 20.37 -10.49
N GLU A 55 -27.05 19.82 -10.41
CA GLU A 55 -26.46 18.98 -11.49
C GLU A 55 -27.23 17.70 -11.68
N LEU A 56 -27.78 17.14 -10.60
CA LEU A 56 -28.63 15.95 -10.63
C LEU A 56 -29.96 16.23 -9.94
N THR A 57 -31.01 15.60 -10.43
CA THR A 57 -32.32 15.59 -9.78
C THR A 57 -32.30 14.61 -8.60
N PRO A 58 -32.61 15.05 -7.36
CA PRO A 58 -32.67 14.14 -6.23
C PRO A 58 -33.83 13.13 -6.37
N PRO A 59 -33.71 11.92 -5.80
CA PRO A 59 -34.77 10.90 -5.86
C PRO A 59 -36.04 11.35 -5.14
N ARG A 60 -35.91 12.24 -4.18
CA ARG A 60 -36.97 12.98 -3.48
C ARG A 60 -36.44 14.30 -2.97
N LYS A 61 -37.23 15.34 -2.87
CA LYS A 61 -36.77 16.66 -2.33
C LYS A 61 -36.43 16.62 -0.85
N ARG A 62 -36.91 15.64 -0.09
CA ARG A 62 -36.58 15.37 1.31
C ARG A 62 -35.88 14.04 1.43
N VAL A 63 -34.69 14.01 1.97
CA VAL A 63 -33.89 12.81 2.16
C VAL A 63 -33.36 12.77 3.57
N THR A 64 -33.28 11.57 4.17
CA THR A 64 -32.56 11.32 5.43
C THR A 64 -31.62 10.14 5.27
N THR A 65 -30.47 10.20 5.93
CA THR A 65 -29.47 9.14 5.91
C THR A 65 -28.62 9.14 7.18
N CYS A 66 -28.04 7.98 7.50
CA CYS A 66 -26.95 7.85 8.46
C CYS A 66 -25.69 7.53 7.66
N GLN A 67 -24.84 8.54 7.43
CA GLN A 67 -23.67 8.44 6.57
C GLN A 67 -22.43 8.06 7.34
N LYS A 68 -21.74 7.01 6.90
CA LYS A 68 -20.37 6.67 7.34
C LYS A 68 -19.40 7.78 6.94
N CYS A 69 -18.58 8.23 7.88
CA CYS A 69 -17.59 9.29 7.66
C CYS A 69 -16.22 8.89 8.22
N ILE A 70 -15.16 9.31 7.51
CA ILE A 70 -13.77 9.21 7.98
C ILE A 70 -13.12 10.59 7.97
N ARG A 71 -12.58 11.03 9.13
CA ARG A 71 -11.77 12.25 9.27
C ARG A 71 -10.34 11.90 9.61
N THR A 72 -9.43 12.11 8.67
CA THR A 72 -8.00 11.78 8.83
C THR A 72 -7.18 12.80 9.63
N PRO A 73 -7.49 14.12 9.67
CA PRO A 73 -6.78 15.08 10.49
C PRO A 73 -6.84 14.78 11.99
N ASP A 74 -7.83 14.02 12.44
CA ASP A 74 -8.04 13.71 13.86
C ASP A 74 -7.25 12.49 14.35
N ILE A 75 -6.51 11.79 13.49
CA ILE A 75 -5.82 10.52 13.82
C ILE A 75 -4.89 10.68 15.03
N GLU A 76 -4.11 11.77 15.12
CA GLU A 76 -3.20 12.02 16.24
C GLU A 76 -3.93 12.34 17.56
N ARG A 77 -5.15 12.87 17.48
CA ARG A 77 -5.95 13.21 18.66
C ARG A 77 -6.73 12.04 19.24
N VAL A 78 -6.88 10.95 18.44
CA VAL A 78 -7.58 9.73 18.89
C VAL A 78 -6.86 9.11 20.08
N GLY A 79 -7.65 8.82 21.10
CA GLY A 79 -7.18 8.23 22.34
C GLY A 79 -6.75 9.26 23.40
N ILE A 80 -6.44 10.52 23.01
CA ILE A 80 -6.02 11.59 23.91
C ILE A 80 -7.22 12.41 24.38
N THR A 81 -8.16 12.70 23.47
CA THR A 81 -9.37 13.49 23.77
C THR A 81 -10.61 12.61 23.87
N ALA A 82 -11.64 13.09 24.58
CA ALA A 82 -12.89 12.35 24.79
C ALA A 82 -13.80 12.30 23.53
N ARG A 83 -13.65 13.23 22.59
CA ARG A 83 -14.60 13.52 21.51
C ARG A 83 -14.08 13.25 20.09
N HIS A 84 -12.78 12.89 19.92
CA HIS A 84 -12.22 12.64 18.60
C HIS A 84 -12.14 11.16 18.27
N GLY A 85 -12.68 10.81 17.11
CA GLY A 85 -12.59 9.48 16.49
C GLY A 85 -12.37 9.64 14.99
N THR A 86 -11.66 8.70 14.39
CA THR A 86 -11.40 8.69 12.94
C THR A 86 -12.66 8.34 12.16
N PHE A 87 -13.36 7.30 12.59
CA PHE A 87 -14.66 6.88 12.03
C PHE A 87 -15.79 7.37 12.91
N PHE A 88 -16.85 7.90 12.30
CA PHE A 88 -18.09 8.23 12.95
C PHE A 88 -19.26 8.15 11.98
N GLU A 89 -20.46 8.06 12.54
CA GLU A 89 -21.70 8.07 11.78
C GLU A 89 -22.36 9.45 11.88
N MET A 90 -22.70 10.04 10.72
CA MET A 90 -23.37 11.34 10.65
C MET A 90 -24.83 11.12 10.24
N LEU A 91 -25.74 11.40 11.16
CA LEU A 91 -27.16 11.49 10.88
C LEU A 91 -27.48 12.80 10.19
N GLY A 92 -28.23 12.75 9.09
CA GLY A 92 -28.56 13.94 8.32
C GLY A 92 -29.99 13.89 7.77
N ASN A 93 -30.62 15.07 7.76
CA ASN A 93 -31.86 15.34 7.04
C ASN A 93 -31.62 16.50 6.07
N PHE A 94 -32.04 16.32 4.83
CA PHE A 94 -31.72 17.17 3.71
C PHE A 94 -32.97 17.66 3.00
N SER A 95 -32.98 18.94 2.60
CA SER A 95 -34.01 19.56 1.75
C SER A 95 -33.37 20.10 0.48
N PHE A 96 -33.88 19.71 -0.65
CA PHE A 96 -33.48 20.22 -1.97
C PHE A 96 -34.58 21.16 -2.51
N GLY A 97 -34.61 22.42 -1.99
CA GLY A 97 -35.58 23.43 -2.37
C GLY A 97 -37.03 23.08 -1.99
N ASP A 98 -37.26 22.46 -0.83
CA ASP A 98 -38.59 22.11 -0.34
C ASP A 98 -38.93 22.84 0.97
N TYR A 99 -38.28 22.52 2.09
CA TYR A 99 -38.39 23.23 3.36
C TYR A 99 -37.10 23.96 3.69
N PHE A 100 -37.18 24.90 4.66
CA PHE A 100 -36.03 25.70 5.05
C PHE A 100 -35.96 25.88 6.58
N LYS A 101 -35.55 27.04 7.09
CA LYS A 101 -35.22 27.29 8.51
C LYS A 101 -36.35 26.93 9.46
N HIS A 102 -37.60 27.33 9.20
CA HIS A 102 -38.72 27.13 10.10
C HIS A 102 -38.97 25.65 10.39
N GLU A 103 -39.05 24.83 9.36
CA GLU A 103 -39.30 23.39 9.55
C GLU A 103 -38.06 22.68 10.10
N ALA A 104 -36.87 23.03 9.61
CA ALA A 104 -35.63 22.41 10.06
C ALA A 104 -35.41 22.59 11.57
N THR A 105 -35.54 23.82 12.07
CA THR A 105 -35.36 24.13 13.50
C THR A 105 -36.49 23.53 14.35
N ALA A 106 -37.74 23.60 13.86
CA ALA A 106 -38.88 23.02 14.57
C ALA A 106 -38.75 21.50 14.73
N TRP A 107 -38.33 20.79 13.68
CA TRP A 107 -38.13 19.33 13.76
C TRP A 107 -36.92 18.96 14.61
N ALA A 108 -35.85 19.73 14.54
CA ALA A 108 -34.71 19.52 15.42
C ALA A 108 -35.10 19.67 16.90
N TRP A 109 -35.85 20.71 17.24
CA TRP A 109 -36.34 20.93 18.59
C TRP A 109 -37.33 19.85 19.04
N GLU A 110 -38.24 19.44 18.16
CA GLU A 110 -39.21 18.36 18.39
C GLU A 110 -38.48 17.02 18.65
N PHE A 111 -37.47 16.70 17.83
CA PHE A 111 -36.70 15.49 17.98
C PHE A 111 -35.98 15.45 19.35
N CYS A 112 -35.27 16.51 19.69
CA CYS A 112 -34.53 16.59 20.95
C CYS A 112 -35.47 16.55 22.17
N THR A 113 -36.54 17.37 22.17
CA THR A 113 -37.34 17.57 23.38
C THR A 113 -38.51 16.58 23.55
N LYS A 114 -39.05 16.05 22.42
CA LYS A 114 -40.22 15.14 22.49
C LYS A 114 -39.89 13.69 22.18
N VAL A 115 -38.93 13.43 21.26
CA VAL A 115 -38.56 12.05 20.87
C VAL A 115 -37.47 11.51 21.79
N LEU A 116 -36.43 12.33 22.04
CA LEU A 116 -35.32 11.95 22.92
C LEU A 116 -35.56 12.36 24.38
N GLU A 117 -36.57 13.19 24.65
CA GLU A 117 -36.91 13.71 25.99
C GLU A 117 -35.70 14.38 26.69
N MET A 118 -34.88 15.08 25.89
CA MET A 118 -33.75 15.84 26.41
C MET A 118 -34.26 17.04 27.20
N PRO A 119 -33.68 17.32 28.39
CA PRO A 119 -34.07 18.49 29.20
C PRO A 119 -33.77 19.80 28.41
N ALA A 120 -34.80 20.57 28.13
CA ALA A 120 -34.68 21.81 27.36
C ALA A 120 -33.76 22.85 28.03
N ASP A 121 -33.66 22.85 29.36
CA ASP A 121 -32.76 23.70 30.15
C ASP A 121 -31.28 23.32 30.03
N LYS A 122 -30.93 22.19 29.38
CA LYS A 122 -29.55 21.78 29.08
C LYS A 122 -29.18 21.92 27.60
N ILE A 123 -30.12 22.32 26.77
CA ILE A 123 -29.86 22.54 25.33
C ILE A 123 -29.52 24.00 25.10
N TYR A 124 -28.36 24.28 24.52
CA TYR A 124 -27.91 25.59 24.09
C TYR A 124 -27.83 25.63 22.58
N ILE A 125 -28.06 26.80 21.99
CA ILE A 125 -28.08 26.97 20.53
C ILE A 125 -27.19 28.12 20.14
N SER A 126 -26.28 27.89 19.20
CA SER A 126 -25.55 28.95 18.53
C SER A 126 -26.18 29.27 17.16
N VAL A 127 -26.08 30.51 16.75
CA VAL A 127 -26.50 31.01 15.44
C VAL A 127 -25.42 31.92 14.87
N TYR A 128 -25.36 32.01 13.55
CA TYR A 128 -24.48 32.99 12.91
C TYR A 128 -24.85 34.39 13.32
N GLN A 129 -23.87 35.23 13.62
CA GLN A 129 -24.04 36.56 14.22
C GLN A 129 -25.00 37.45 13.45
N ASP A 130 -25.08 37.35 12.11
CA ASP A 130 -25.91 38.16 11.22
C ASP A 130 -27.19 37.43 10.78
N ASP A 131 -27.50 36.24 11.36
CA ASP A 131 -28.73 35.50 11.06
C ASP A 131 -29.83 35.77 12.07
N ASP A 132 -30.40 36.99 12.00
CA ASP A 132 -31.53 37.40 12.85
C ASP A 132 -32.77 36.52 12.66
N GLU A 133 -32.99 36.04 11.44
CA GLU A 133 -34.12 35.16 11.13
C GLU A 133 -34.07 33.84 11.95
N ALA A 134 -32.91 33.18 11.95
CA ALA A 134 -32.71 31.97 12.74
C ALA A 134 -32.86 32.23 14.23
N TYR A 135 -32.28 33.36 14.74
CA TYR A 135 -32.41 33.73 16.13
C TYR A 135 -33.88 33.96 16.54
N ASP A 136 -34.64 34.66 15.70
CA ASP A 136 -36.05 34.92 15.94
C ASP A 136 -36.92 33.65 15.92
N ILE A 137 -36.65 32.73 15.00
CA ILE A 137 -37.34 31.45 14.97
C ILE A 137 -37.13 30.68 16.28
N TRP A 138 -35.88 30.53 16.72
CA TRP A 138 -35.56 29.84 17.96
C TRP A 138 -36.21 30.47 19.18
N THR A 139 -36.15 31.79 19.31
CA THR A 139 -36.62 32.49 20.54
C THR A 139 -38.11 32.77 20.52
N LYS A 140 -38.67 33.27 19.40
CA LYS A 140 -40.05 33.72 19.34
C LYS A 140 -41.06 32.64 18.93
N GLU A 141 -40.66 31.69 18.02
CA GLU A 141 -41.58 30.62 17.57
C GLU A 141 -41.42 29.35 18.39
N LEU A 142 -40.18 28.95 18.70
CA LEU A 142 -39.90 27.72 19.43
C LEU A 142 -39.80 27.90 20.94
N GLY A 143 -39.71 29.16 21.40
CA GLY A 143 -39.71 29.54 22.81
C GLY A 143 -38.44 29.18 23.58
N VAL A 144 -37.29 29.08 22.85
CA VAL A 144 -35.99 28.90 23.49
C VAL A 144 -35.59 30.14 24.25
N SER A 145 -35.16 30.00 25.51
CA SER A 145 -34.75 31.15 26.33
C SER A 145 -33.58 31.89 25.66
N PRO A 146 -33.62 33.26 25.59
CA PRO A 146 -32.46 34.01 25.12
C PRO A 146 -31.16 33.72 25.88
N ASP A 147 -31.20 33.30 27.12
CA ASP A 147 -30.03 32.89 27.92
C ASP A 147 -29.36 31.58 27.42
N HIS A 148 -30.07 30.80 26.61
CA HIS A 148 -29.57 29.59 25.95
C HIS A 148 -29.13 29.82 24.50
N MET A 149 -29.18 31.10 24.05
CA MET A 149 -28.80 31.48 22.67
C MET A 149 -27.47 32.20 22.65
N VAL A 150 -26.60 31.81 21.74
CA VAL A 150 -25.28 32.42 21.54
C VAL A 150 -25.12 32.81 20.05
N ARG A 151 -24.59 34.03 19.82
CA ARG A 151 -24.23 34.46 18.45
C ARG A 151 -22.73 34.30 18.26
N LEU A 152 -22.32 33.53 17.25
CA LEU A 152 -20.93 33.29 16.92
C LEU A 152 -20.57 33.79 15.52
N GLY A 153 -19.29 33.96 15.27
CA GLY A 153 -18.76 34.46 14.02
C GLY A 153 -18.80 33.42 12.87
N LYS A 154 -18.18 33.84 11.77
CA LYS A 154 -18.10 33.01 10.57
C LYS A 154 -17.30 31.69 10.79
N GLU A 155 -16.34 31.75 11.66
CA GLU A 155 -15.47 30.59 11.96
C GLU A 155 -16.26 29.42 12.59
N ASP A 156 -17.31 29.74 13.36
CA ASP A 156 -18.09 28.75 14.09
C ASP A 156 -19.46 28.45 13.42
N ASN A 157 -20.20 29.48 13.03
CA ASN A 157 -21.58 29.36 12.54
C ASN A 157 -21.80 29.67 11.06
N PHE A 158 -20.79 29.46 10.23
CA PHE A 158 -20.95 29.49 8.77
C PHE A 158 -20.22 28.30 8.15
N TRP A 159 -20.99 27.35 7.64
CA TRP A 159 -20.42 26.13 7.08
C TRP A 159 -20.04 26.31 5.61
N GLU A 160 -18.77 26.01 5.30
CA GLU A 160 -18.23 25.98 3.94
C GLU A 160 -17.13 24.92 3.83
N HIS A 161 -17.00 24.29 2.67
CA HIS A 161 -15.96 23.30 2.40
C HIS A 161 -15.40 23.50 0.99
N GLY A 162 -14.42 24.39 0.85
CA GLY A 162 -13.86 24.77 -0.43
C GLY A 162 -14.90 25.40 -1.36
N ALA A 163 -14.83 25.06 -2.66
CA ALA A 163 -15.84 25.49 -3.63
C ALA A 163 -17.13 24.65 -3.49
N GLY A 164 -18.28 25.34 -3.56
CA GLY A 164 -19.58 24.69 -3.55
C GLY A 164 -20.62 25.31 -2.60
N PRO A 165 -21.74 24.60 -2.38
CA PRO A 165 -22.86 25.08 -1.56
C PRO A 165 -22.44 25.35 -0.11
N CYS A 166 -22.84 26.49 0.45
CA CYS A 166 -22.49 26.94 1.79
C CYS A 166 -23.57 27.85 2.38
N GLY A 167 -23.47 28.16 3.68
CA GLY A 167 -24.38 29.06 4.34
C GLY A 167 -24.21 29.15 5.85
N PRO A 168 -24.95 30.10 6.51
CA PRO A 168 -24.97 30.19 7.96
C PRO A 168 -25.59 28.91 8.56
N CYS A 169 -25.25 28.64 9.81
CA CYS A 169 -25.78 27.49 10.52
C CYS A 169 -26.26 27.81 11.95
N SER A 170 -27.09 26.95 12.48
CA SER A 170 -27.41 26.84 13.90
C SER A 170 -26.87 25.54 14.42
N GLU A 171 -26.16 25.58 15.56
CA GLU A 171 -25.62 24.40 16.20
C GLU A 171 -26.28 24.18 17.55
N LEU A 172 -26.61 22.91 17.85
CA LEU A 172 -27.21 22.50 19.11
C LEU A 172 -26.12 21.89 19.99
N TYR A 173 -26.01 22.41 21.21
CA TYR A 173 -25.08 21.98 22.25
C TYR A 173 -25.84 21.42 23.43
N PHE A 174 -25.22 20.45 24.10
CA PHE A 174 -25.74 19.92 25.36
C PHE A 174 -24.81 20.23 26.52
N ASP A 175 -25.32 20.88 27.59
CA ASP A 175 -24.58 21.11 28.83
C ASP A 175 -24.51 19.82 29.65
N ARG A 176 -23.36 19.18 29.69
CA ARG A 176 -23.05 17.95 30.44
C ARG A 176 -22.82 18.23 31.93
N GLY A 177 -22.81 19.53 32.33
CA GLY A 177 -22.60 19.98 33.68
C GLY A 177 -21.17 20.40 34.02
N GLU A 178 -21.02 21.08 35.15
CA GLU A 178 -19.75 21.70 35.58
C GLU A 178 -18.58 20.73 35.73
N LYS A 179 -18.84 19.48 36.02
CA LYS A 179 -17.86 18.38 36.14
C LYS A 179 -16.98 18.28 34.88
N TYR A 180 -17.50 18.64 33.70
CA TYR A 180 -16.80 18.58 32.43
C TYR A 180 -16.23 19.91 31.94
N GLY A 181 -16.42 20.99 32.75
CA GLY A 181 -15.98 22.32 32.43
C GLY A 181 -14.49 22.53 32.70
N CYS A 182 -13.92 23.54 32.03
CA CYS A 182 -12.51 23.95 32.23
C CYS A 182 -12.26 24.77 33.52
N GLY A 183 -13.31 25.02 34.34
CA GLY A 183 -13.21 25.84 35.54
C GLY A 183 -13.07 27.36 35.29
N SER A 184 -13.06 27.81 34.05
CA SER A 184 -13.02 29.23 33.71
C SER A 184 -14.36 29.91 34.05
N PRO A 185 -14.36 31.14 34.58
CA PRO A 185 -15.58 31.93 34.74
C PRO A 185 -16.29 32.27 33.42
N THR A 186 -15.58 32.17 32.28
CA THR A 186 -16.09 32.41 30.93
C THR A 186 -16.44 31.10 30.19
N CYS A 187 -16.49 29.98 30.91
CA CYS A 187 -16.85 28.72 30.31
C CYS A 187 -18.29 28.75 29.76
N GLY A 188 -18.46 28.59 28.48
CA GLY A 188 -19.74 28.69 27.75
C GLY A 188 -19.70 27.93 26.43
N VAL A 189 -20.74 28.09 25.61
CA VAL A 189 -20.77 27.60 24.22
C VAL A 189 -19.61 28.21 23.43
N GLY A 190 -18.89 27.40 22.66
CA GLY A 190 -17.66 27.80 21.97
C GLY A 190 -16.36 27.57 22.78
N CYS A 191 -16.48 27.10 24.05
CA CYS A 191 -15.29 26.67 24.82
C CYS A 191 -14.82 25.30 24.35
N ASP A 192 -13.48 25.11 24.28
CA ASP A 192 -12.85 23.84 23.90
C ASP A 192 -12.99 22.70 24.93
N CYS A 193 -13.59 22.96 26.10
CA CYS A 193 -13.82 21.93 27.10
C CYS A 193 -15.00 21.00 26.75
N ASP A 194 -15.14 19.89 27.49
CA ASP A 194 -16.16 18.86 27.23
C ASP A 194 -17.51 19.13 27.91
N ARG A 195 -17.77 20.35 28.45
CA ARG A 195 -19.03 20.75 29.10
C ARG A 195 -20.14 20.95 28.09
N TYR A 196 -19.94 21.90 27.14
CA TYR A 196 -20.91 22.22 26.09
C TYR A 196 -20.52 21.44 24.81
N VAL A 197 -21.14 20.29 24.62
CA VAL A 197 -20.82 19.43 23.48
C VAL A 197 -21.78 19.70 22.33
N GLU A 198 -21.24 20.25 21.22
CA GLU A 198 -21.96 20.32 19.95
C GLU A 198 -22.27 18.89 19.47
N PHE A 199 -23.55 18.61 19.23
CA PHE A 199 -23.98 17.30 18.77
C PHE A 199 -24.74 17.36 17.44
N TRP A 200 -25.34 18.52 17.07
CA TRP A 200 -26.10 18.69 15.84
C TRP A 200 -25.86 20.04 15.22
N ASN A 201 -25.52 20.08 13.91
CA ASN A 201 -25.37 21.28 13.11
C ASN A 201 -26.48 21.34 12.03
N LEU A 202 -27.18 22.46 11.93
CA LEU A 202 -28.22 22.75 10.95
C LEU A 202 -27.72 23.83 9.99
N VAL A 203 -27.29 23.44 8.80
CA VAL A 203 -26.75 24.35 7.79
C VAL A 203 -27.85 24.83 6.86
N PHE A 204 -28.02 26.16 6.77
CA PHE A 204 -28.97 26.83 5.91
C PHE A 204 -28.28 27.20 4.59
N THR A 205 -28.16 26.22 3.71
CA THR A 205 -27.40 26.31 2.46
C THR A 205 -28.13 27.23 1.47
N GLN A 206 -27.62 28.43 1.30
CA GLN A 206 -28.23 29.46 0.45
C GLN A 206 -27.22 30.16 -0.48
N PHE A 207 -25.94 29.87 -0.37
CA PHE A 207 -24.87 30.42 -1.19
C PHE A 207 -24.09 29.31 -1.87
N ASP A 208 -23.40 29.68 -2.96
CA ASP A 208 -22.40 28.89 -3.67
C ASP A 208 -21.08 29.67 -3.66
N ASN A 209 -20.03 29.06 -3.11
CA ASN A 209 -18.67 29.62 -3.06
C ASN A 209 -17.88 29.13 -4.27
N ASP A 210 -17.27 30.04 -5.04
CA ASP A 210 -16.43 29.72 -6.21
C ASP A 210 -15.02 29.19 -5.84
N GLY A 211 -14.73 29.09 -4.55
CA GLY A 211 -13.41 28.70 -4.03
C GLY A 211 -12.43 29.87 -3.84
N ASN A 212 -12.83 31.09 -4.21
CA ASN A 212 -12.06 32.30 -4.02
C ASN A 212 -12.75 33.27 -3.03
N ASN A 213 -13.63 32.71 -2.18
CA ASN A 213 -14.48 33.49 -1.24
C ASN A 213 -15.49 34.48 -1.91
N ASN A 214 -15.87 34.21 -3.16
CA ASN A 214 -16.99 34.91 -3.79
C ASN A 214 -18.25 34.05 -3.64
N TYR A 215 -19.28 34.66 -2.99
CA TYR A 215 -20.52 33.97 -2.67
C TYR A 215 -21.63 34.42 -3.61
N THR A 216 -22.21 33.51 -4.35
CA THR A 216 -23.40 33.75 -5.17
C THR A 216 -24.60 33.04 -4.54
N ARG A 217 -25.78 33.70 -4.57
CA ARG A 217 -26.97 33.12 -3.98
C ARG A 217 -27.48 31.98 -4.85
N LEU A 218 -27.74 30.77 -4.24
CA LEU A 218 -28.33 29.64 -4.91
C LEU A 218 -29.75 29.96 -5.42
N LYS A 219 -30.17 29.29 -6.48
CA LYS A 219 -31.54 29.43 -7.05
C LYS A 219 -32.63 29.00 -6.08
N SER A 220 -32.36 28.06 -5.22
CA SER A 220 -33.23 27.58 -4.14
C SER A 220 -32.42 27.42 -2.86
N CYS A 221 -33.05 27.75 -1.73
CA CYS A 221 -32.47 27.46 -0.42
C CYS A 221 -32.60 25.98 -0.11
N ASN A 222 -31.58 25.40 0.50
CA ASN A 222 -31.54 23.99 0.84
C ASN A 222 -31.21 23.82 2.33
N ILE A 223 -31.52 22.65 2.87
CA ILE A 223 -31.11 22.25 4.22
C ILE A 223 -30.11 21.11 4.12
N ASP A 224 -29.01 21.28 4.83
CA ASP A 224 -28.01 20.26 5.14
C ASP A 224 -27.88 20.15 6.64
N THR A 225 -28.03 18.96 7.22
CA THR A 225 -27.81 18.81 8.66
C THR A 225 -26.86 17.66 8.94
N GLY A 226 -26.08 17.81 10.01
CA GLY A 226 -25.16 16.80 10.46
C GLY A 226 -25.17 16.63 11.97
N MET A 227 -25.64 15.46 12.45
CA MET A 227 -25.57 15.09 13.86
C MET A 227 -24.65 13.88 14.04
N GLY A 228 -23.64 14.04 14.90
CA GLY A 228 -22.76 12.92 15.26
C GLY A 228 -23.51 11.88 16.11
N LEU A 229 -23.72 10.68 15.56
CA LEU A 229 -24.47 9.62 16.25
C LEU A 229 -23.77 9.21 17.55
N GLU A 230 -22.45 9.06 17.55
CA GLU A 230 -21.66 8.72 18.73
C GLU A 230 -21.69 9.82 19.80
N ARG A 231 -21.66 11.10 19.38
CA ARG A 231 -21.81 12.23 20.32
C ARG A 231 -23.20 12.25 20.95
N LEU A 232 -24.25 12.05 20.17
CA LEU A 232 -25.60 11.92 20.68
C LEU A 232 -25.70 10.72 21.65
N ALA A 233 -25.11 9.58 21.30
CA ALA A 233 -25.11 8.41 22.16
C ALA A 233 -24.38 8.65 23.49
N CYS A 234 -23.24 9.36 23.49
CA CYS A 234 -22.56 9.78 24.72
C CYS A 234 -23.49 10.58 25.66
N ILE A 235 -24.26 11.52 25.11
CA ILE A 235 -25.20 12.34 25.85
C ILE A 235 -26.33 11.47 26.41
N MET A 236 -26.96 10.64 25.58
CA MET A 236 -28.12 9.82 25.94
C MET A 236 -27.76 8.69 26.92
N GLN A 237 -26.57 8.16 26.87
CA GLN A 237 -26.07 7.10 27.74
C GLN A 237 -25.40 7.66 29.02
N GLY A 238 -25.12 8.97 29.06
CA GLY A 238 -24.49 9.66 30.19
C GLY A 238 -23.04 9.20 30.44
N VAL A 239 -22.32 8.82 29.40
CA VAL A 239 -20.93 8.34 29.48
C VAL A 239 -19.92 9.44 29.23
N ASP A 240 -18.67 9.28 29.69
CA ASP A 240 -17.67 10.33 29.71
C ASP A 240 -17.05 10.59 28.32
N ASN A 241 -16.96 9.57 27.48
CA ASN A 241 -16.37 9.70 26.13
C ASN A 241 -17.01 8.71 25.14
N LEU A 242 -16.70 8.92 23.84
CA LEU A 242 -17.27 8.12 22.75
C LEU A 242 -16.89 6.62 22.81
N PHE A 243 -15.80 6.28 23.51
CA PHE A 243 -15.32 4.91 23.64
C PHE A 243 -16.11 4.10 24.70
N GLU A 244 -16.93 4.77 25.48
CA GLU A 244 -17.80 4.17 26.48
C GLU A 244 -19.23 3.95 25.98
N VAL A 245 -19.55 4.44 24.79
CA VAL A 245 -20.81 4.16 24.10
C VAL A 245 -20.96 2.64 23.89
N ASP A 246 -22.14 2.12 24.15
CA ASP A 246 -22.46 0.67 24.24
C ASP A 246 -21.79 -0.21 23.19
N THR A 247 -22.02 0.05 21.90
CA THR A 247 -21.45 -0.74 20.78
C THR A 247 -19.94 -0.58 20.66
N VAL A 248 -19.40 0.63 20.89
CA VAL A 248 -17.96 0.92 20.85
C VAL A 248 -17.26 0.27 22.05
N GLN A 249 -17.90 0.33 23.23
CA GLN A 249 -17.38 -0.30 24.43
C GLN A 249 -17.33 -1.84 24.31
N ASN A 250 -18.24 -2.48 23.56
CA ASN A 250 -18.19 -3.92 23.31
C ASN A 250 -16.92 -4.30 22.48
N ILE A 251 -16.51 -3.47 21.55
CA ILE A 251 -15.24 -3.65 20.81
C ILE A 251 -14.05 -3.53 21.77
N MET A 252 -14.04 -2.48 22.61
CA MET A 252 -12.98 -2.29 23.61
C MET A 252 -12.90 -3.46 24.60
N LYS A 253 -14.03 -3.96 25.09
CA LYS A 253 -14.08 -5.14 25.97
C LYS A 253 -13.43 -6.36 25.36
N HIS A 254 -13.58 -6.59 24.07
CA HIS A 254 -12.91 -7.68 23.37
C HIS A 254 -11.38 -7.49 23.37
N ILE A 255 -10.91 -6.27 23.12
CA ILE A 255 -9.47 -5.94 23.19
C ILE A 255 -8.94 -6.15 24.62
N MET A 256 -9.67 -5.68 25.62
CA MET A 256 -9.33 -5.88 27.04
C MET A 256 -9.21 -7.36 27.43
N GLN A 257 -10.11 -8.22 26.93
CA GLN A 257 -10.04 -9.68 27.14
C GLN A 257 -8.79 -10.29 26.50
N ILE A 258 -8.43 -9.89 25.29
CA ILE A 258 -7.23 -10.39 24.60
C ILE A 258 -5.96 -9.94 25.33
N ALA A 259 -5.90 -8.66 25.75
CA ALA A 259 -4.74 -8.07 26.41
C ALA A 259 -4.61 -8.41 27.90
N GLY A 260 -5.69 -8.89 28.54
CA GLY A 260 -5.71 -9.11 29.98
C GLY A 260 -5.62 -7.84 30.83
N VAL A 261 -6.10 -6.69 30.29
CA VAL A 261 -6.08 -5.38 30.94
C VAL A 261 -7.49 -4.84 31.18
N LYS A 262 -7.63 -3.86 32.09
CA LYS A 262 -8.90 -3.18 32.30
C LYS A 262 -8.78 -1.70 31.97
N TYR A 263 -9.87 -1.12 31.48
CA TYR A 263 -10.02 0.31 31.25
C TYR A 263 -10.10 1.07 32.57
N HIS A 264 -9.56 2.28 32.64
CA HIS A 264 -9.44 3.16 33.82
C HIS A 264 -8.47 2.69 34.93
N GLU A 265 -7.57 1.73 34.63
CA GLU A 265 -6.52 1.34 35.58
C GLU A 265 -5.16 2.04 35.29
N ASP A 266 -4.89 2.39 34.01
CA ASP A 266 -3.64 3.02 33.58
C ASP A 266 -3.90 3.90 32.36
N GLU A 267 -3.60 5.20 32.44
CA GLU A 267 -3.88 6.18 31.39
C GLU A 267 -3.20 5.83 30.05
N LYS A 268 -1.97 5.31 30.05
CA LYS A 268 -1.27 4.92 28.82
C LYS A 268 -1.91 3.69 28.17
N LYS A 269 -2.40 2.75 28.99
CA LYS A 269 -3.14 1.60 28.49
C LYS A 269 -4.50 2.02 27.98
N ASP A 270 -5.16 2.97 28.62
CA ASP A 270 -6.44 3.54 28.20
C ASP A 270 -6.32 4.21 26.82
N VAL A 271 -5.27 5.00 26.60
CA VAL A 271 -4.97 5.56 25.26
C VAL A 271 -4.83 4.45 24.22
N SER A 272 -4.07 3.39 24.53
CA SER A 272 -3.88 2.27 23.62
C SER A 272 -5.18 1.53 23.31
N LEU A 273 -6.03 1.30 24.31
CA LEU A 273 -7.36 0.70 24.15
C LEU A 273 -8.25 1.54 23.23
N ARG A 274 -8.30 2.86 23.43
CA ARG A 274 -9.07 3.80 22.59
C ARG A 274 -8.57 3.81 21.15
N VAL A 275 -7.25 3.91 20.94
CA VAL A 275 -6.64 3.91 19.59
C VAL A 275 -6.98 2.62 18.84
N ILE A 276 -6.79 1.46 19.46
CA ILE A 276 -7.10 0.18 18.81
C ILE A 276 -8.59 0.11 18.47
N THR A 277 -9.48 0.52 19.42
CA THR A 277 -10.93 0.49 19.22
C THR A 277 -11.37 1.36 18.03
N ASP A 278 -10.89 2.60 17.94
CA ASP A 278 -11.18 3.51 16.82
C ASP A 278 -10.66 2.97 15.49
N HIS A 279 -9.40 2.58 15.48
CA HIS A 279 -8.73 2.23 14.23
C HIS A 279 -9.23 0.91 13.65
N ILE A 280 -9.54 -0.09 14.47
CA ILE A 280 -10.13 -1.33 13.97
C ILE A 280 -11.55 -1.11 13.45
N ARG A 281 -12.32 -0.21 14.08
CA ARG A 281 -13.63 0.19 13.59
C ARG A 281 -13.50 0.88 12.22
N SER A 282 -12.64 1.88 12.12
CA SER A 282 -12.36 2.60 10.87
C SER A 282 -11.95 1.68 9.73
N THR A 283 -10.99 0.80 9.98
CA THR A 283 -10.40 -0.08 8.95
C THR A 283 -11.37 -1.17 8.51
N THR A 284 -12.19 -1.69 9.41
CA THR A 284 -13.24 -2.66 9.07
C THR A 284 -14.24 -2.06 8.08
N PHE A 285 -14.70 -0.83 8.30
CA PHE A 285 -15.61 -0.14 7.39
C PHE A 285 -14.94 0.25 6.07
N MET A 286 -13.68 0.71 6.10
CA MET A 286 -12.92 1.04 4.89
C MET A 286 -12.78 -0.17 3.96
N ILE A 287 -12.40 -1.33 4.51
CA ILE A 287 -12.26 -2.58 3.73
C ILE A 287 -13.63 -3.06 3.24
N GLY A 288 -14.67 -2.98 4.08
CA GLY A 288 -16.04 -3.27 3.72
C GLY A 288 -16.52 -2.45 2.52
N ASP A 289 -16.05 -1.22 2.35
CA ASP A 289 -16.34 -0.33 1.23
C ASP A 289 -15.32 -0.45 0.06
N GLY A 290 -14.42 -1.44 0.11
CA GLY A 290 -13.51 -1.78 -1.00
C GLY A 290 -12.15 -1.09 -0.96
N VAL A 291 -11.79 -0.38 0.13
CA VAL A 291 -10.44 0.17 0.27
C VAL A 291 -9.46 -0.95 0.60
N MET A 292 -8.40 -1.06 -0.19
CA MET A 292 -7.32 -2.03 0.03
C MET A 292 -6.04 -1.35 0.50
N PRO A 293 -5.20 -2.03 1.32
CA PRO A 293 -3.93 -1.48 1.77
C PRO A 293 -3.01 -1.13 0.58
N SER A 294 -2.49 0.09 0.56
CA SER A 294 -1.54 0.54 -0.46
C SER A 294 -0.55 1.56 0.10
N ASN A 295 0.43 1.98 -0.70
CA ASN A 295 1.43 2.98 -0.30
C ASN A 295 0.98 4.42 -0.53
N GLU A 296 -0.14 4.66 -1.19
CA GLU A 296 -0.63 5.98 -1.56
C GLU A 296 -2.14 6.10 -1.36
N GLY A 297 -2.62 7.34 -1.27
CA GLY A 297 -4.04 7.64 -1.23
C GLY A 297 -4.77 7.00 -0.05
N ARG A 298 -6.00 6.56 -0.28
CA ARG A 298 -6.87 6.00 0.77
C ARG A 298 -6.37 4.67 1.35
N GLY A 299 -5.67 3.87 0.55
CA GLY A 299 -5.07 2.62 1.03
C GLY A 299 -3.88 2.87 1.98
N TYR A 300 -3.16 3.98 1.82
CA TYR A 300 -2.14 4.42 2.78
C TYR A 300 -2.77 4.79 4.14
N VAL A 301 -3.91 5.51 4.13
CA VAL A 301 -4.65 5.82 5.36
C VAL A 301 -5.06 4.53 6.08
N LEU A 302 -5.62 3.55 5.35
CA LEU A 302 -5.98 2.24 5.90
C LEU A 302 -4.78 1.54 6.55
N ARG A 303 -3.63 1.49 5.87
CA ARG A 303 -2.41 0.89 6.40
C ARG A 303 -1.89 1.60 7.63
N ARG A 304 -1.92 2.93 7.64
CA ARG A 304 -1.50 3.76 8.78
C ARG A 304 -2.33 3.42 10.02
N LEU A 305 -3.66 3.36 9.89
CA LEU A 305 -4.56 3.01 10.98
C LEU A 305 -4.31 1.59 11.52
N LEU A 306 -4.22 0.58 10.63
CA LEU A 306 -3.94 -0.81 11.03
C LEU A 306 -2.60 -0.95 11.75
N ARG A 307 -1.55 -0.32 11.23
CA ARG A 307 -0.20 -0.39 11.82
C ARG A 307 -0.13 0.31 13.16
N ARG A 308 -0.82 1.45 13.29
CA ARG A 308 -0.91 2.16 14.57
C ARG A 308 -1.66 1.32 15.60
N ALA A 309 -2.78 0.69 15.23
CA ALA A 309 -3.50 -0.24 16.10
C ALA A 309 -2.65 -1.45 16.52
N ALA A 310 -1.92 -2.07 15.57
CA ALA A 310 -1.03 -3.21 15.87
C ALA A 310 0.09 -2.83 16.85
N ARG A 311 0.70 -1.64 16.67
CA ARG A 311 1.69 -1.10 17.63
C ARG A 311 1.10 -0.94 19.03
N HIS A 312 -0.07 -0.31 19.14
CA HIS A 312 -0.73 -0.15 20.45
C HIS A 312 -1.11 -1.50 21.08
N GLY A 313 -1.38 -2.54 20.27
CA GLY A 313 -1.53 -3.91 20.77
C GLY A 313 -0.26 -4.41 21.45
N ARG A 314 0.91 -4.17 20.86
CA ARG A 314 2.19 -4.52 21.50
C ARG A 314 2.45 -3.73 22.79
N LEU A 315 2.08 -2.45 22.83
CA LEU A 315 2.17 -1.65 24.06
C LEU A 315 1.27 -2.20 25.20
N LEU A 316 0.18 -2.87 24.84
CA LEU A 316 -0.67 -3.61 25.80
C LEU A 316 -0.14 -5.02 26.14
N GLY A 317 0.97 -5.47 25.54
CA GLY A 317 1.55 -6.79 25.74
C GLY A 317 0.90 -7.91 24.92
N ILE A 318 0.17 -7.58 23.86
CA ILE A 318 -0.43 -8.59 22.95
C ILE A 318 0.63 -9.09 21.98
N ASP A 319 0.91 -10.38 22.00
CA ASP A 319 1.81 -11.04 21.05
C ASP A 319 1.06 -11.57 19.82
N GLY A 320 1.69 -11.44 18.65
CA GLY A 320 1.15 -11.94 17.38
C GLY A 320 0.05 -11.07 16.79
N THR A 321 -0.83 -11.69 16.00
CA THR A 321 -1.94 -11.02 15.31
C THR A 321 -3.24 -11.16 16.11
N PHE A 322 -3.97 -10.08 16.29
CA PHE A 322 -5.21 -10.05 17.06
C PHE A 322 -6.30 -9.17 16.44
N LEU A 323 -5.95 -8.19 15.63
CA LEU A 323 -6.90 -7.21 15.07
C LEU A 323 -8.01 -7.89 14.27
N TYR A 324 -7.68 -8.96 13.54
CA TYR A 324 -8.66 -9.74 12.79
C TYR A 324 -9.74 -10.39 13.67
N LYS A 325 -9.41 -10.72 14.94
CA LYS A 325 -10.40 -11.23 15.90
C LYS A 325 -11.32 -10.11 16.40
N VAL A 326 -10.74 -8.93 16.66
CA VAL A 326 -11.51 -7.77 17.13
C VAL A 326 -12.46 -7.24 16.06
N CYS A 327 -12.06 -7.29 14.76
CA CYS A 327 -12.94 -6.86 13.68
C CYS A 327 -14.24 -7.67 13.57
N GLU A 328 -14.25 -8.94 14.01
CA GLU A 328 -15.47 -9.75 14.09
C GLU A 328 -16.51 -9.11 15.02
N THR A 329 -16.06 -8.51 16.12
CA THR A 329 -16.97 -7.76 17.02
C THR A 329 -17.48 -6.49 16.35
N VAL A 330 -16.63 -5.77 15.60
CA VAL A 330 -17.08 -4.60 14.82
C VAL A 330 -18.17 -4.99 13.84
N ILE A 331 -17.98 -6.08 13.10
CA ILE A 331 -18.96 -6.59 12.12
C ILE A 331 -20.27 -6.95 12.84
N LYS A 332 -20.18 -7.68 13.94
CA LYS A 332 -21.36 -8.10 14.74
C LYS A 332 -22.16 -6.92 15.25
N GLU A 333 -21.52 -5.93 15.89
CA GLU A 333 -22.20 -4.75 16.46
C GLU A 333 -22.87 -3.87 15.39
N ASN A 334 -22.44 -3.96 14.14
CA ASN A 334 -22.92 -3.14 13.02
C ASN A 334 -23.72 -3.93 11.96
N ALA A 335 -23.93 -5.25 12.16
CA ALA A 335 -24.54 -6.14 11.16
C ALA A 335 -25.93 -5.69 10.66
N THR A 336 -26.77 -5.14 11.55
CA THR A 336 -28.13 -4.69 11.20
C THR A 336 -28.11 -3.44 10.33
N ALA A 337 -27.26 -2.47 10.64
CA ALA A 337 -27.19 -1.20 9.91
C ALA A 337 -26.36 -1.33 8.61
N TYR A 338 -25.38 -2.23 8.59
CA TYR A 338 -24.41 -2.40 7.50
C TYR A 338 -24.24 -3.88 7.14
N PRO A 339 -25.24 -4.52 6.50
CA PRO A 339 -25.19 -5.94 6.15
C PRO A 339 -24.04 -6.31 5.20
N ASN A 340 -23.55 -5.35 4.41
CA ASN A 340 -22.38 -5.54 3.55
C ASN A 340 -21.11 -5.91 4.31
N LEU A 341 -20.97 -5.59 5.59
CA LEU A 341 -19.86 -6.04 6.42
C LEU A 341 -19.94 -7.55 6.67
N VAL A 342 -21.14 -8.09 6.86
CA VAL A 342 -21.38 -9.54 7.02
C VAL A 342 -21.10 -10.28 5.72
N GLU A 343 -21.59 -9.75 4.60
CA GLU A 343 -21.36 -10.31 3.26
C GLU A 343 -19.86 -10.40 2.91
N LYS A 344 -19.08 -9.41 3.34
CA LYS A 344 -17.64 -9.31 3.07
C LYS A 344 -16.76 -9.76 4.25
N HIS A 345 -17.32 -10.44 5.25
CA HIS A 345 -16.64 -10.86 6.48
C HIS A 345 -15.28 -11.51 6.21
N ASP A 346 -15.24 -12.54 5.37
CA ASP A 346 -14.01 -13.31 5.09
C ASP A 346 -12.91 -12.45 4.42
N LEU A 347 -13.33 -11.53 3.54
CA LEU A 347 -12.41 -10.58 2.91
C LEU A 347 -11.81 -9.63 3.95
N ILE A 348 -12.65 -9.02 4.80
CA ILE A 348 -12.22 -8.07 5.82
C ILE A 348 -11.22 -8.74 6.78
N VAL A 349 -11.56 -9.92 7.28
CA VAL A 349 -10.71 -10.70 8.20
C VAL A 349 -9.36 -11.03 7.56
N LYS A 350 -9.35 -11.52 6.31
CA LYS A 350 -8.12 -11.88 5.56
C LYS A 350 -7.23 -10.66 5.32
N VAL A 351 -7.79 -9.53 4.91
CA VAL A 351 -7.02 -8.30 4.63
C VAL A 351 -6.38 -7.76 5.91
N ILE A 352 -7.14 -7.64 7.00
CA ILE A 352 -6.63 -7.18 8.29
C ILE A 352 -5.51 -8.09 8.77
N LYS A 353 -5.72 -9.40 8.75
CA LYS A 353 -4.74 -10.40 9.19
C LYS A 353 -3.45 -10.32 8.36
N ALA A 354 -3.55 -10.25 7.04
CA ALA A 354 -2.40 -10.20 6.14
C ALA A 354 -1.55 -8.93 6.35
N GLU A 355 -2.19 -7.74 6.50
CA GLU A 355 -1.45 -6.50 6.74
C GLU A 355 -0.81 -6.47 8.14
N GLU A 356 -1.51 -7.00 9.16
CA GLU A 356 -0.96 -7.12 10.52
C GLU A 356 0.22 -8.09 10.58
N GLU A 357 0.14 -9.27 9.92
CA GLU A 357 1.25 -10.23 9.80
C GLU A 357 2.45 -9.62 9.07
N SER A 358 2.20 -8.89 7.97
CA SER A 358 3.24 -8.20 7.21
C SER A 358 3.93 -7.13 8.06
N PHE A 359 3.17 -6.36 8.83
CA PHE A 359 3.71 -5.32 9.69
C PHE A 359 4.50 -5.91 10.86
N ASN A 360 4.01 -6.98 11.50
CA ASN A 360 4.69 -7.64 12.60
C ASN A 360 6.08 -8.19 12.22
N LYS A 361 6.28 -8.57 10.95
CA LYS A 361 7.62 -8.96 10.45
C LYS A 361 8.59 -7.78 10.32
N THR A 362 8.09 -6.59 10.06
CA THR A 362 8.91 -5.41 9.77
C THR A 362 9.12 -4.52 10.98
N ILE A 363 8.17 -4.51 11.94
CA ILE A 363 8.20 -3.59 13.09
C ILE A 363 9.43 -3.83 13.98
N ASP A 364 9.76 -5.09 14.28
CA ASP A 364 10.88 -5.41 15.17
C ASP A 364 12.22 -4.99 14.55
N THR A 365 12.38 -5.21 13.26
CA THR A 365 13.57 -4.78 12.51
C THR A 365 13.68 -3.25 12.46
N GLY A 366 12.57 -2.56 12.19
CA GLY A 366 12.50 -1.10 12.13
C GLY A 366 12.75 -0.44 13.49
N LEU A 367 12.17 -0.96 14.57
CA LEU A 367 12.40 -0.47 15.94
C LEU A 367 13.85 -0.63 16.36
N ASN A 368 14.43 -1.83 16.18
CA ASN A 368 15.84 -2.08 16.52
C ASN A 368 16.79 -1.16 15.72
N LEU A 369 16.49 -0.93 14.45
CA LEU A 369 17.29 -0.02 13.63
C LEU A 369 17.17 1.43 14.09
N LEU A 370 15.96 1.91 14.37
CA LEU A 370 15.71 3.25 14.91
C LEU A 370 16.42 3.44 16.24
N GLU A 371 16.36 2.47 17.16
CA GLU A 371 17.05 2.51 18.44
C GLU A 371 18.57 2.56 18.29
N ASN A 372 19.14 1.79 17.36
CA ASN A 372 20.56 1.84 17.07
C ASN A 372 20.98 3.20 16.50
N ILE A 373 20.18 3.82 15.61
CA ILE A 373 20.46 5.15 15.07
C ILE A 373 20.40 6.20 16.18
N ILE A 374 19.38 6.17 17.04
CA ILE A 374 19.23 7.08 18.17
C ILE A 374 20.42 6.93 19.15
N ALA A 375 20.82 5.69 19.46
CA ALA A 375 21.94 5.42 20.39
C ALA A 375 23.31 5.88 19.84
N GLN A 376 23.45 6.03 18.53
CA GLN A 376 24.68 6.48 17.86
C GLN A 376 24.69 7.98 17.56
N SER A 377 23.60 8.71 17.82
CA SER A 377 23.45 10.13 17.53
C SER A 377 23.31 10.94 18.82
N ASP A 378 24.10 11.99 18.95
CA ASP A 378 23.94 13.01 20.03
C ASP A 378 22.89 14.08 19.66
N SER A 379 22.31 14.03 18.46
CA SER A 379 21.31 14.98 17.96
C SER A 379 19.91 14.61 18.45
N LYS A 380 19.13 15.63 18.79
CA LYS A 380 17.68 15.48 19.05
C LYS A 380 16.83 15.47 17.77
N VAL A 381 17.46 15.59 16.61
CA VAL A 381 16.81 15.57 15.30
C VAL A 381 17.37 14.40 14.50
N LEU A 382 16.51 13.45 14.14
CA LEU A 382 16.83 12.36 13.22
C LEU A 382 17.01 12.91 11.80
N SER A 383 18.04 12.49 11.08
CA SER A 383 18.23 12.91 9.69
C SER A 383 17.08 12.42 8.79
N GLY A 384 16.70 13.24 7.81
CA GLY A 384 15.71 12.85 6.81
C GLY A 384 16.16 11.65 5.97
N ALA A 385 17.48 11.47 5.78
CA ALA A 385 18.05 10.33 5.08
C ALA A 385 17.85 9.00 5.84
N ASP A 386 18.03 8.99 7.16
CA ASP A 386 17.78 7.80 7.98
C ASP A 386 16.28 7.49 8.06
N ALA A 387 15.45 8.52 8.19
CA ALA A 387 14.00 8.36 8.16
C ALA A 387 13.49 7.83 6.80
N PHE A 388 14.07 8.31 5.69
CA PHE A 388 13.77 7.80 4.34
C PHE A 388 14.20 6.34 4.19
N LYS A 389 15.40 5.98 4.67
CA LYS A 389 15.90 4.59 4.65
C LYS A 389 15.01 3.64 5.47
N LEU A 390 14.55 4.08 6.65
CA LEU A 390 13.58 3.33 7.46
C LEU A 390 12.30 3.02 6.68
N GLN A 391 11.78 3.99 5.93
CA GLN A 391 10.55 3.80 5.15
C GLN A 391 10.79 3.03 3.85
N ASP A 392 11.74 3.44 3.03
CA ASP A 392 11.95 2.94 1.67
C ASP A 392 12.50 1.50 1.68
N THR A 393 13.51 1.24 2.52
CA THR A 393 14.20 -0.06 2.57
C THR A 393 13.54 -1.04 3.53
N PHE A 394 13.10 -0.58 4.69
CA PHE A 394 12.59 -1.45 5.76
C PHE A 394 11.06 -1.39 5.91
N GLY A 395 10.37 -0.54 5.15
CA GLY A 395 8.91 -0.42 5.21
C GLY A 395 8.37 0.14 6.53
N PHE A 396 9.23 0.82 7.32
CA PHE A 396 8.87 1.43 8.60
C PHE A 396 8.36 2.85 8.38
N PRO A 397 7.05 3.13 8.60
CA PRO A 397 6.43 4.37 8.16
C PRO A 397 7.00 5.62 8.85
N ILE A 398 7.11 6.73 8.10
CA ILE A 398 7.58 8.03 8.63
C ILE A 398 6.70 8.53 9.78
N ASP A 399 5.38 8.34 9.70
CA ASP A 399 4.46 8.77 10.76
C ASP A 399 4.74 8.04 12.08
N LEU A 400 5.02 6.74 12.00
CA LEU A 400 5.42 5.94 13.17
C LEU A 400 6.80 6.37 13.70
N THR A 401 7.73 6.71 12.81
CA THR A 401 9.04 7.26 13.19
C THR A 401 8.89 8.57 13.94
N LYS A 402 8.03 9.49 13.46
CA LYS A 402 7.72 10.75 14.12
C LYS A 402 7.14 10.53 15.53
N GLU A 403 6.10 9.71 15.65
CA GLU A 403 5.44 9.40 16.91
C GLU A 403 6.42 8.85 17.96
N LEU A 404 7.31 7.92 17.55
CA LEU A 404 8.33 7.34 18.43
C LEU A 404 9.40 8.34 18.87
N LEU A 405 9.76 9.27 17.99
CA LEU A 405 10.72 10.33 18.30
C LEU A 405 10.10 11.37 19.23
N GLU A 406 8.85 11.79 19.01
CA GLU A 406 8.12 12.72 19.86
C GLU A 406 7.95 12.18 21.29
N GLU A 407 7.64 10.89 21.46
CA GLU A 407 7.60 10.23 22.79
C GLU A 407 8.91 10.34 23.56
N ARG A 408 10.04 10.51 22.85
CA ARG A 408 11.39 10.65 23.41
C ARG A 408 11.89 12.11 23.45
N GLY A 409 11.04 13.07 23.09
CA GLY A 409 11.41 14.50 23.00
C GLY A 409 12.37 14.80 21.86
N MET A 410 12.32 14.01 20.79
CA MET A 410 13.10 14.14 19.57
C MET A 410 12.20 14.50 18.38
N SER A 411 12.80 14.93 17.27
CA SER A 411 12.12 15.24 16.02
C SER A 411 12.85 14.63 14.82
N VAL A 412 12.29 14.79 13.60
CA VAL A 412 12.90 14.35 12.34
C VAL A 412 13.00 15.52 11.37
N ASP A 413 14.04 15.55 10.55
CA ASP A 413 14.18 16.49 9.43
C ASP A 413 13.25 16.08 8.29
N ILE A 414 12.05 16.67 8.32
CA ILE A 414 10.99 16.38 7.34
C ILE A 414 11.31 16.95 5.97
N ASP A 415 11.93 18.14 5.90
CA ASP A 415 12.25 18.78 4.63
C ASP A 415 13.26 17.95 3.83
N GLU A 416 14.27 17.39 4.50
CA GLU A 416 15.21 16.46 3.88
C GLU A 416 14.52 15.15 3.45
N TYR A 417 13.68 14.59 4.31
CA TYR A 417 12.91 13.38 4.00
C TYR A 417 12.03 13.57 2.76
N ASP A 418 11.22 14.65 2.71
CA ASP A 418 10.31 14.92 1.60
C ASP A 418 11.06 15.13 0.27
N ARG A 419 12.22 15.77 0.32
CA ARG A 419 13.10 15.94 -0.85
C ARG A 419 13.58 14.58 -1.39
N LEU A 420 14.06 13.69 -0.51
CA LEU A 420 14.55 12.35 -0.89
C LEU A 420 13.41 11.48 -1.42
N TYR A 421 12.25 11.54 -0.79
CA TYR A 421 11.05 10.83 -1.22
C TYR A 421 10.58 11.29 -2.60
N ALA A 422 10.58 12.60 -2.85
CA ALA A 422 10.25 13.16 -4.16
C ALA A 422 11.25 12.74 -5.25
N GLN A 423 12.56 12.70 -4.92
CA GLN A 423 13.61 12.22 -5.84
C GLN A 423 13.43 10.74 -6.18
N SER A 424 13.17 9.88 -5.21
CA SER A 424 12.91 8.45 -5.43
C SER A 424 11.70 8.23 -6.35
N ARG A 425 10.59 8.97 -6.11
CA ARG A 425 9.41 8.92 -6.99
C ARG A 425 9.70 9.41 -8.41
N ALA A 426 10.50 10.46 -8.56
CA ALA A 426 10.89 10.97 -9.88
C ALA A 426 11.76 9.95 -10.63
N ALA A 427 12.73 9.32 -9.94
CA ALA A 427 13.57 8.27 -10.51
C ALA A 427 12.75 7.03 -10.93
N ALA A 428 11.79 6.60 -10.10
CA ALA A 428 10.87 5.51 -10.44
C ALA A 428 9.98 5.84 -11.65
N ARG A 429 9.55 7.10 -11.80
CA ARG A 429 8.81 7.57 -12.99
C ARG A 429 9.69 7.62 -14.23
N ALA A 430 10.94 8.08 -14.12
CA ALA A 430 11.92 8.11 -15.21
C ALA A 430 12.24 6.68 -15.70
N ALA A 431 12.50 5.76 -14.78
CA ALA A 431 12.75 4.35 -15.13
C ALA A 431 11.55 3.68 -15.85
N ARG A 432 10.31 4.11 -15.54
CA ARG A 432 9.12 3.66 -16.28
C ARG A 432 9.02 4.29 -17.68
N LYS A 433 9.53 5.50 -17.90
CA LYS A 433 9.57 6.16 -19.21
C LYS A 433 10.61 5.51 -20.13
N ASP A 434 11.76 5.09 -19.60
CA ASP A 434 12.81 4.43 -20.39
C ASP A 434 12.46 3.00 -20.81
N ALA A 435 11.50 2.35 -20.14
CA ALA A 435 11.09 0.97 -20.41
C ALA A 435 10.08 0.81 -21.55
N GLY A 436 9.65 1.87 -22.22
CA GLY A 436 8.70 1.77 -23.33
C GLY A 436 8.53 3.06 -24.12
N ALA A 437 8.95 3.01 -25.36
CA ALA A 437 8.67 3.88 -26.48
C ALA A 437 7.53 4.91 -26.30
N GLN A 438 7.85 6.15 -25.88
CA GLN A 438 6.91 7.28 -25.87
C GLN A 438 7.53 8.61 -26.30
N ALA A 439 8.56 8.59 -27.14
CA ALA A 439 9.17 9.83 -27.67
C ALA A 439 8.16 10.72 -28.43
N TRP A 440 7.08 10.14 -28.97
CA TRP A 440 6.05 10.86 -29.72
C TRP A 440 4.96 11.52 -28.84
N LYS A 441 4.77 11.09 -27.56
CA LYS A 441 3.78 11.71 -26.65
C LYS A 441 4.21 13.08 -26.14
N ASP A 442 5.50 13.39 -26.21
CA ASP A 442 6.06 14.67 -25.75
C ASP A 442 6.24 15.68 -26.91
N SER A 443 5.86 15.33 -28.17
CA SER A 443 5.92 16.25 -29.30
C SER A 443 4.73 17.23 -29.29
N ASN A 444 5.02 18.53 -29.33
CA ASN A 444 4.01 19.60 -29.40
C ASN A 444 3.36 19.73 -30.81
N ILE A 445 3.37 18.67 -31.63
CA ILE A 445 2.83 18.69 -32.99
C ILE A 445 1.31 18.53 -32.92
N SER A 446 0.60 19.50 -33.48
CA SER A 446 -0.86 19.45 -33.60
C SER A 446 -1.28 18.78 -34.92
N PHE A 447 -2.25 17.85 -34.82
CA PHE A 447 -2.88 17.19 -35.98
C PHE A 447 -4.37 17.53 -36.10
N LYS A 448 -4.84 18.60 -35.45
CA LYS A 448 -6.26 18.97 -35.42
C LYS A 448 -6.85 19.25 -36.82
N ASP A 449 -6.01 19.65 -37.74
CA ASP A 449 -6.33 19.94 -39.17
C ASP A 449 -6.53 18.67 -40.00
N VAL A 450 -5.97 17.53 -39.57
CA VAL A 450 -6.05 16.26 -40.31
C VAL A 450 -7.33 15.47 -39.98
N GLY A 451 -7.89 15.68 -38.82
CA GLY A 451 -9.04 14.91 -38.30
C GLY A 451 -8.64 13.51 -37.80
N ALA A 452 -9.60 12.81 -37.19
CA ALA A 452 -9.38 11.46 -36.66
C ALA A 452 -9.18 10.46 -37.82
N THR A 453 -8.24 9.51 -37.62
CA THR A 453 -7.98 8.42 -38.58
C THR A 453 -9.09 7.35 -38.44
N GLU A 454 -9.67 6.93 -39.58
CA GLU A 454 -10.63 5.83 -39.64
C GLU A 454 -9.90 4.49 -39.38
N PHE A 455 -10.27 3.79 -38.30
CA PHE A 455 -9.68 2.49 -37.97
C PHE A 455 -10.50 1.33 -38.55
N VAL A 456 -9.95 0.65 -39.54
CA VAL A 456 -10.58 -0.51 -40.25
C VAL A 456 -10.07 -1.86 -39.72
N GLY A 457 -9.07 -1.86 -38.82
CA GLY A 457 -8.30 -3.05 -38.41
C GLY A 457 -9.03 -3.98 -37.41
N TYR A 458 -10.31 -3.79 -37.14
CA TYR A 458 -11.07 -4.80 -36.43
C TYR A 458 -11.36 -6.00 -37.31
N THR A 459 -11.61 -5.75 -38.60
CA THR A 459 -11.98 -6.73 -39.63
C THR A 459 -10.89 -6.96 -40.66
N ASP A 460 -10.15 -5.90 -41.02
CA ASP A 460 -9.23 -5.92 -42.13
C ASP A 460 -7.77 -5.87 -41.67
N TYR A 461 -6.89 -6.63 -42.34
CA TYR A 461 -5.46 -6.66 -42.08
C TYR A 461 -4.67 -5.74 -43.04
N PHE A 462 -5.32 -5.20 -44.07
CA PHE A 462 -4.75 -4.24 -45.04
C PHE A 462 -5.84 -3.28 -45.53
N CYS A 463 -5.43 -2.14 -45.99
CA CYS A 463 -6.30 -1.22 -46.72
C CYS A 463 -5.48 -0.32 -47.67
N ASP A 464 -6.13 0.20 -48.70
CA ASP A 464 -5.59 1.30 -49.49
C ASP A 464 -5.99 2.62 -48.83
N ALA A 465 -5.04 3.52 -48.67
CA ALA A 465 -5.19 4.76 -47.89
C ALA A 465 -4.43 5.91 -48.59
N GLU A 466 -4.54 7.11 -48.00
CA GLU A 466 -3.84 8.30 -48.48
C GLU A 466 -3.04 8.95 -47.36
N ILE A 467 -1.82 9.40 -47.63
CA ILE A 467 -1.01 10.11 -46.65
C ILE A 467 -1.59 11.51 -46.37
N LYS A 468 -1.97 11.79 -45.13
CA LYS A 468 -2.55 13.07 -44.68
C LYS A 468 -1.57 13.96 -43.94
N ALA A 469 -0.54 13.39 -43.34
CA ALA A 469 0.57 14.15 -42.78
C ALA A 469 1.85 13.31 -42.73
N ILE A 470 2.97 13.99 -42.83
CA ILE A 470 4.31 13.45 -42.67
C ILE A 470 5.02 14.29 -41.60
N VAL A 471 5.77 13.63 -40.73
CA VAL A 471 6.63 14.29 -39.76
C VAL A 471 8.02 13.70 -39.85
N THR A 472 9.02 14.57 -40.02
CA THR A 472 10.44 14.23 -40.00
C THR A 472 11.16 15.11 -38.99
N ASN A 473 12.11 14.55 -38.26
CA ASN A 473 12.87 15.27 -37.23
C ASN A 473 12.04 16.11 -36.25
N GLY A 474 10.78 15.71 -36.00
CA GLY A 474 9.88 16.41 -35.05
C GLY A 474 9.12 17.60 -35.63
N GLU A 475 9.16 17.83 -36.95
CA GLU A 475 8.43 18.89 -37.67
C GLU A 475 7.57 18.29 -38.77
N ARG A 476 6.49 18.99 -39.17
CA ARG A 476 5.62 18.56 -40.27
C ARG A 476 6.27 18.95 -41.59
N ASP A 477 6.30 17.99 -42.52
CA ASP A 477 6.85 18.13 -43.86
C ASP A 477 5.84 17.72 -44.94
N GLU A 478 6.06 18.18 -46.19
CA GLU A 478 5.27 17.76 -47.34
C GLU A 478 5.83 16.47 -47.97
N PHE A 479 7.09 16.15 -47.73
CA PHE A 479 7.74 14.92 -48.20
C PHE A 479 8.80 14.42 -47.22
N ALA A 480 9.14 13.12 -47.28
CA ALA A 480 10.24 12.52 -46.54
C ALA A 480 11.11 11.67 -47.45
N THR A 481 12.42 11.60 -47.14
CA THR A 481 13.43 10.86 -47.87
C THR A 481 13.99 9.68 -47.11
N ALA A 482 14.64 8.74 -47.76
CA ALA A 482 15.10 7.46 -47.24
C ALA A 482 16.07 7.54 -46.05
N ASP A 483 16.70 8.69 -45.81
CA ASP A 483 17.68 8.87 -44.70
C ASP A 483 17.03 9.26 -43.35
N SER A 484 15.69 9.37 -43.27
CA SER A 484 14.97 9.85 -42.08
C SER A 484 14.05 8.79 -41.47
N GLU A 485 13.97 8.77 -40.14
CA GLU A 485 12.81 8.19 -39.46
C GLU A 485 11.60 9.09 -39.69
N VAL A 486 10.48 8.49 -40.09
CA VAL A 486 9.30 9.23 -40.46
C VAL A 486 8.08 8.77 -39.66
N VAL A 487 7.23 9.72 -39.28
CA VAL A 487 5.89 9.45 -38.80
C VAL A 487 4.89 9.77 -39.90
N VAL A 488 4.11 8.78 -40.29
CA VAL A 488 3.09 8.89 -41.37
C VAL A 488 1.70 8.85 -40.74
N VAL A 489 0.83 9.77 -41.12
CA VAL A 489 -0.59 9.79 -40.78
C VAL A 489 -1.40 9.48 -42.05
N LEU A 490 -2.32 8.53 -41.96
CA LEU A 490 -3.22 8.09 -43.01
C LEU A 490 -4.65 8.56 -42.75
N ASP A 491 -5.47 8.70 -43.80
CA ASP A 491 -6.92 8.95 -43.69
C ASP A 491 -7.64 7.76 -43.03
N LYS A 492 -7.26 6.54 -43.35
CA LYS A 492 -7.72 5.28 -42.76
C LYS A 492 -6.58 4.29 -42.59
N THR A 493 -6.70 3.36 -41.64
CA THR A 493 -5.62 2.44 -41.30
C THR A 493 -6.12 1.11 -40.73
N PRO A 494 -5.45 -0.03 -41.07
CA PRO A 494 -5.65 -1.31 -40.38
C PRO A 494 -4.79 -1.42 -39.12
N PHE A 495 -3.85 -0.49 -38.87
CA PHE A 495 -2.93 -0.51 -37.73
C PHE A 495 -3.62 -0.04 -36.48
N TYR A 496 -3.63 -0.87 -35.46
CA TYR A 496 -4.08 -0.50 -34.12
C TYR A 496 -3.05 0.43 -33.45
N GLY A 497 -3.46 1.63 -33.10
CA GLY A 497 -2.61 2.55 -32.34
C GLY A 497 -2.58 2.15 -30.86
N GLU A 498 -1.41 2.13 -30.23
CA GLU A 498 -1.22 1.79 -28.82
C GLU A 498 -2.24 2.49 -27.93
N SER A 499 -3.07 1.72 -27.26
CA SER A 499 -4.15 2.19 -26.39
C SER A 499 -4.62 1.09 -25.43
N GLY A 500 -5.14 1.45 -24.26
CA GLY A 500 -5.75 0.52 -23.30
C GLY A 500 -4.80 -0.62 -22.86
N GLY A 501 -3.48 -0.42 -22.94
CA GLY A 501 -2.47 -1.42 -22.60
C GLY A 501 -2.20 -2.46 -23.68
N GLN A 502 -2.86 -2.39 -24.85
CA GLN A 502 -2.49 -3.18 -26.02
C GLN A 502 -1.43 -2.42 -26.83
N ALA A 503 -0.34 -3.09 -27.17
CA ALA A 503 0.72 -2.58 -28.04
C ALA A 503 0.20 -2.24 -29.44
N GLY A 504 0.79 -1.21 -30.06
CA GLY A 504 0.50 -0.84 -31.43
C GLY A 504 1.02 -1.88 -32.43
N ASP A 505 0.37 -1.96 -33.59
CA ASP A 505 0.77 -2.89 -34.63
C ASP A 505 2.06 -2.47 -35.33
N THR A 506 2.70 -3.45 -35.92
CA THR A 506 3.80 -3.32 -36.87
C THR A 506 3.39 -3.83 -38.23
N GLY A 507 4.14 -3.50 -39.27
CA GLY A 507 3.84 -3.94 -40.63
C GLY A 507 4.52 -3.12 -41.69
N VAL A 508 3.87 -2.93 -42.86
CA VAL A 508 4.44 -2.21 -43.98
C VAL A 508 3.43 -1.23 -44.58
N ILE A 509 3.94 -0.09 -45.06
CA ILE A 509 3.21 0.86 -45.88
C ILE A 509 3.96 0.93 -47.22
N LYS A 510 3.25 0.69 -48.33
CA LYS A 510 3.82 0.70 -49.68
C LYS A 510 3.17 1.79 -50.50
N THR A 511 3.99 2.60 -51.17
CA THR A 511 3.60 3.49 -52.29
C THR A 511 4.05 2.86 -53.59
N ASP A 512 3.77 3.52 -54.70
CA ASP A 512 4.33 3.12 -56.01
C ASP A 512 5.87 3.17 -56.05
N ASN A 513 6.50 4.05 -55.26
CA ASN A 513 7.91 4.35 -55.31
C ASN A 513 8.70 3.94 -54.06
N ALA A 514 8.05 3.62 -52.96
CA ALA A 514 8.73 3.31 -51.71
C ALA A 514 8.00 2.25 -50.90
N THR A 515 8.76 1.56 -50.05
CA THR A 515 8.22 0.66 -49.01
C THR A 515 8.80 1.08 -47.64
N LEU A 516 7.92 1.31 -46.69
CA LEU A 516 8.25 1.65 -45.30
C LEU A 516 7.90 0.49 -44.41
N GLU A 517 8.78 0.19 -43.46
CA GLU A 517 8.49 -0.69 -42.32
C GLU A 517 7.93 0.15 -41.17
N VAL A 518 6.72 -0.16 -40.72
CA VAL A 518 6.14 0.42 -39.52
C VAL A 518 6.64 -0.35 -38.34
N THR A 519 7.45 0.29 -37.50
CA THR A 519 8.08 -0.30 -36.32
C THR A 519 7.24 -0.14 -35.09
N ALA A 520 6.38 0.90 -35.02
CA ALA A 520 5.45 1.15 -33.95
C ALA A 520 4.24 1.98 -34.42
N THR A 521 3.12 1.85 -33.78
CA THR A 521 1.91 2.62 -34.06
C THR A 521 1.34 3.23 -32.79
N GLY A 522 1.24 4.57 -32.77
CA GLY A 522 0.66 5.32 -31.66
C GLY A 522 -0.70 5.92 -31.98
N LYS A 523 -1.41 6.44 -30.95
CA LYS A 523 -2.68 7.15 -31.12
C LYS A 523 -2.69 8.41 -30.28
N THR A 524 -3.10 9.53 -30.89
CA THR A 524 -3.29 10.79 -30.17
C THR A 524 -4.62 10.83 -29.44
N PRO A 525 -4.79 11.72 -28.42
CA PRO A 525 -6.09 11.91 -27.76
C PRO A 525 -7.22 12.30 -28.72
N ASP A 526 -6.90 13.00 -29.80
CA ASP A 526 -7.86 13.44 -30.84
C ASP A 526 -8.21 12.32 -31.85
N GLY A 527 -7.68 11.11 -31.66
CA GLY A 527 -7.99 9.93 -32.48
C GLY A 527 -7.15 9.75 -33.72
N VAL A 528 -6.10 10.54 -33.91
CA VAL A 528 -5.16 10.39 -35.06
C VAL A 528 -4.19 9.25 -34.79
N VAL A 529 -4.02 8.34 -35.75
CA VAL A 529 -3.09 7.21 -35.67
C VAL A 529 -1.75 7.59 -36.33
N LEU A 530 -0.67 7.42 -35.57
CA LEU A 530 0.70 7.77 -35.94
C LEU A 530 1.49 6.49 -36.27
N HIS A 531 1.93 6.33 -37.56
CA HIS A 531 2.73 5.19 -37.96
C HIS A 531 4.21 5.61 -37.94
N ILE A 532 4.97 5.12 -36.98
CA ILE A 532 6.42 5.34 -36.89
C ILE A 532 7.08 4.34 -37.79
N ALA A 533 7.74 4.86 -38.83
CA ALA A 533 8.23 4.02 -39.92
C ALA A 533 9.64 4.40 -40.35
N ARG A 534 10.30 3.45 -41.02
CA ARG A 534 11.57 3.63 -41.69
C ARG A 534 11.52 3.07 -43.11
N PHE A 535 12.30 3.64 -44.02
CA PHE A 535 12.37 3.15 -45.36
C PHE A 535 13.10 1.79 -45.43
N ILE A 536 12.51 0.82 -46.16
CA ILE A 536 13.17 -0.43 -46.52
C ILE A 536 13.63 -0.38 -47.96
N SER A 537 12.89 0.32 -48.85
CA SER A 537 13.23 0.53 -50.24
C SER A 537 12.54 1.77 -50.79
N GLY A 538 13.11 2.33 -51.90
CA GLY A 538 12.65 3.58 -52.53
C GLY A 538 13.28 4.82 -51.89
N ASP A 539 13.07 5.98 -52.54
CA ASP A 539 13.81 7.19 -52.19
C ASP A 539 13.00 8.23 -51.40
N SER A 540 11.67 8.27 -51.60
CA SER A 540 10.84 9.30 -50.98
C SER A 540 9.35 8.94 -50.93
N ILE A 541 8.60 9.62 -50.05
CA ILE A 541 7.13 9.68 -49.98
C ILE A 541 6.71 11.14 -49.92
N ALA A 542 5.50 11.44 -50.37
CA ALA A 542 4.93 12.78 -50.36
C ALA A 542 3.50 12.81 -49.76
N LEU A 543 3.10 13.98 -49.31
CA LEU A 543 1.74 14.27 -48.89
C LEU A 543 0.76 14.00 -50.02
N GLY A 544 -0.33 13.26 -49.76
CA GLY A 544 -1.32 12.86 -50.74
C GLY A 544 -1.01 11.57 -51.51
N ASP A 545 0.16 10.96 -51.30
CA ASP A 545 0.49 9.66 -51.92
C ASP A 545 -0.54 8.60 -51.53
N LYS A 546 -0.91 7.77 -52.54
CA LYS A 546 -1.72 6.57 -52.29
C LYS A 546 -0.83 5.46 -51.76
N VAL A 547 -1.28 4.79 -50.77
CA VAL A 547 -0.51 3.74 -50.10
C VAL A 547 -1.35 2.49 -49.89
N HIS A 548 -0.68 1.35 -49.94
CA HIS A 548 -1.20 0.08 -49.43
C HIS A 548 -0.60 -0.17 -48.05
N ALA A 549 -1.45 -0.10 -47.05
CA ALA A 549 -1.07 -0.27 -45.65
C ALA A 549 -1.45 -1.70 -45.19
N GLN A 550 -0.47 -2.48 -44.69
CA GLN A 550 -0.65 -3.87 -44.31
C GLN A 550 0.07 -4.15 -43.00
N ILE A 551 -0.67 -4.69 -42.03
CA ILE A 551 -0.11 -5.08 -40.74
C ILE A 551 0.61 -6.44 -40.78
N ASP A 552 1.47 -6.69 -39.79
CA ASP A 552 2.01 -8.02 -39.49
C ASP A 552 0.89 -8.87 -38.87
N VAL A 553 0.32 -9.74 -39.70
CA VAL A 553 -0.85 -10.56 -39.32
C VAL A 553 -0.50 -11.54 -38.20
N GLU A 554 0.70 -12.13 -38.20
CA GLU A 554 1.10 -13.10 -37.20
C GLU A 554 1.20 -12.46 -35.83
N LYS A 555 1.82 -11.29 -35.71
CA LYS A 555 1.90 -10.53 -34.49
C LYS A 555 0.53 -10.05 -34.00
N ARG A 556 -0.33 -9.54 -34.90
CA ARG A 556 -1.69 -9.13 -34.57
C ARG A 556 -2.49 -10.29 -33.99
N GLU A 557 -2.46 -11.46 -34.63
CA GLU A 557 -3.19 -12.64 -34.14
C GLU A 557 -2.66 -13.14 -32.80
N ALA A 558 -1.34 -13.08 -32.57
CA ALA A 558 -0.75 -13.38 -31.27
C ALA A 558 -1.21 -12.38 -30.19
N THR A 559 -1.22 -11.08 -30.53
CA THR A 559 -1.73 -10.02 -29.65
C THR A 559 -3.22 -10.19 -29.32
N ARG A 560 -4.06 -10.54 -30.33
CA ARG A 560 -5.49 -10.84 -30.12
C ARG A 560 -5.69 -12.01 -29.16
N ARG A 561 -4.89 -13.08 -29.27
CA ARG A 561 -4.93 -14.23 -28.35
C ARG A 561 -4.60 -13.79 -26.93
N ASN A 562 -3.50 -13.09 -26.72
CA ASN A 562 -3.06 -12.60 -25.42
C ASN A 562 -4.07 -11.62 -24.81
N HIS A 563 -4.69 -10.74 -25.62
CA HIS A 563 -5.69 -9.79 -25.11
C HIS A 563 -6.99 -10.48 -24.68
N THR A 564 -7.46 -11.43 -25.46
CA THR A 564 -8.63 -12.21 -25.08
C THR A 564 -8.35 -13.05 -23.83
N ALA A 565 -7.14 -13.62 -23.71
CA ALA A 565 -6.73 -14.34 -22.51
C ALA A 565 -6.68 -13.43 -21.26
N ALA A 566 -6.35 -12.13 -21.41
CA ALA A 566 -6.37 -11.17 -20.30
C ALA A 566 -7.79 -11.03 -19.71
N HIS A 567 -8.83 -10.95 -20.57
CA HIS A 567 -10.22 -10.93 -20.13
C HIS A 567 -10.62 -12.21 -19.41
N LEU A 568 -10.26 -13.37 -19.97
CA LEU A 568 -10.54 -14.66 -19.32
C LEU A 568 -9.82 -14.76 -17.96
N LEU A 569 -8.57 -14.31 -17.89
CA LEU A 569 -7.80 -14.27 -16.65
C LEU A 569 -8.46 -13.37 -15.60
N GLN A 570 -8.91 -12.17 -15.97
CA GLN A 570 -9.60 -11.27 -15.06
C GLN A 570 -10.86 -11.91 -14.47
N ALA A 571 -11.68 -12.54 -15.31
CA ALA A 571 -12.87 -13.24 -14.87
C ALA A 571 -12.55 -14.42 -13.92
N ALA A 572 -11.53 -15.23 -14.25
CA ALA A 572 -11.07 -16.31 -13.39
C ALA A 572 -10.52 -15.82 -12.05
N LEU A 573 -9.70 -14.77 -12.05
CA LEU A 573 -9.17 -14.15 -10.83
C LEU A 573 -10.31 -13.68 -9.91
N ARG A 574 -11.31 -12.98 -10.46
CA ARG A 574 -12.47 -12.52 -9.67
C ARG A 574 -13.27 -13.68 -9.10
N LYS A 575 -13.43 -14.77 -9.85
CA LYS A 575 -14.16 -15.96 -9.40
C LYS A 575 -13.46 -16.67 -8.26
N HIS A 576 -12.13 -16.82 -8.33
CA HIS A 576 -11.33 -17.55 -7.33
C HIS A 576 -10.94 -16.72 -6.11
N LEU A 577 -10.64 -15.43 -6.33
CA LEU A 577 -10.12 -14.56 -5.27
C LEU A 577 -11.17 -13.60 -4.70
N GLY A 578 -12.24 -13.34 -5.46
CA GLY A 578 -13.33 -12.45 -5.04
C GLY A 578 -13.49 -11.18 -5.87
N SER A 579 -14.63 -10.50 -5.68
CA SER A 579 -15.03 -9.32 -6.45
C SER A 579 -14.14 -8.07 -6.26
N HIS A 580 -13.25 -8.06 -5.26
CA HIS A 580 -12.28 -6.99 -5.01
C HIS A 580 -11.13 -6.96 -6.03
N VAL A 581 -10.99 -8.03 -6.82
CA VAL A 581 -10.00 -8.05 -7.89
C VAL A 581 -10.44 -7.11 -9.00
N GLU A 582 -9.65 -6.05 -9.22
CA GLU A 582 -9.83 -5.06 -10.29
C GLU A 582 -8.53 -4.88 -11.04
N GLN A 583 -8.62 -4.61 -12.34
CA GLN A 583 -7.45 -4.33 -13.15
C GLN A 583 -6.82 -3.00 -12.70
N ALA A 584 -5.54 -3.05 -12.35
CA ALA A 584 -4.72 -1.88 -12.01
C ALA A 584 -3.85 -1.41 -13.18
N GLY A 585 -3.60 -2.29 -14.15
CA GLY A 585 -2.86 -2.01 -15.38
C GLY A 585 -2.72 -3.27 -16.22
N GLN A 586 -2.34 -3.09 -17.49
CA GLN A 586 -1.99 -4.21 -18.36
C GLN A 586 -0.98 -3.79 -19.44
N LEU A 587 -0.29 -4.79 -19.98
CA LEU A 587 0.48 -4.70 -21.22
C LEU A 587 0.25 -5.99 -22.00
N VAL A 588 -0.23 -5.84 -23.23
CA VAL A 588 -0.52 -6.97 -24.11
C VAL A 588 0.20 -6.75 -25.46
N ASN A 589 1.04 -7.68 -25.82
CA ASN A 589 1.73 -7.70 -27.10
C ASN A 589 1.71 -9.11 -27.74
N SER A 590 2.46 -9.33 -28.80
CA SER A 590 2.52 -10.62 -29.49
C SER A 590 3.23 -11.73 -28.68
N GLU A 591 4.08 -11.36 -27.73
CA GLU A 591 4.94 -12.31 -27.01
C GLU A 591 4.28 -12.75 -25.70
N GLU A 592 3.75 -11.78 -24.93
CA GLU A 592 3.19 -12.01 -23.59
C GLU A 592 2.03 -11.06 -23.28
N MET A 593 1.30 -11.40 -22.25
CA MET A 593 0.42 -10.46 -21.55
C MET A 593 0.90 -10.27 -20.11
N ARG A 594 0.89 -9.02 -19.63
CA ARG A 594 1.08 -8.65 -18.23
C ARG A 594 -0.21 -8.05 -17.70
N PHE A 595 -0.71 -8.60 -16.61
CA PHE A 595 -1.95 -8.19 -15.99
C PHE A 595 -1.72 -7.82 -14.53
N ASP A 596 -1.87 -6.54 -14.22
CA ASP A 596 -1.74 -6.00 -12.88
C ASP A 596 -3.13 -5.89 -12.25
N PHE A 597 -3.30 -6.43 -11.05
CA PHE A 597 -4.59 -6.47 -10.38
C PHE A 597 -4.49 -6.22 -8.88
N THR A 598 -5.58 -5.74 -8.30
CA THR A 598 -5.66 -5.48 -6.87
C THR A 598 -5.81 -6.79 -6.09
N HIS A 599 -4.82 -7.11 -5.25
CA HIS A 599 -4.89 -8.22 -4.30
C HIS A 599 -3.88 -8.01 -3.17
N PHE A 600 -4.25 -8.42 -1.96
CA PHE A 600 -3.51 -8.11 -0.72
C PHE A 600 -2.39 -9.10 -0.38
N SER A 601 -2.35 -10.29 -1.00
CA SER A 601 -1.35 -11.34 -0.74
C SER A 601 -0.80 -11.94 -2.03
N ALA A 602 0.34 -12.64 -1.94
CA ALA A 602 0.81 -13.49 -3.01
C ALA A 602 -0.14 -14.67 -3.22
N LEU A 603 -0.35 -15.09 -4.46
CA LEU A 603 -1.15 -16.25 -4.77
C LEU A 603 -0.35 -17.51 -4.44
N SER A 604 -1.02 -18.49 -3.87
CA SER A 604 -0.44 -19.82 -3.66
C SER A 604 -0.29 -20.58 -4.99
N GLY A 605 0.62 -21.54 -5.02
CA GLY A 605 0.78 -22.40 -6.20
C GLY A 605 -0.49 -23.14 -6.61
N ASP A 606 -1.36 -23.46 -5.65
CA ASP A 606 -2.62 -24.14 -5.92
C ASP A 606 -3.68 -23.18 -6.48
N GLU A 607 -3.75 -21.92 -6.01
CA GLU A 607 -4.60 -20.89 -6.58
C GLU A 607 -4.18 -20.57 -8.03
N LEU A 608 -2.89 -20.41 -8.29
CA LEU A 608 -2.37 -20.18 -9.65
C LEU A 608 -2.75 -21.32 -10.60
N LYS A 609 -2.60 -22.58 -10.16
CA LYS A 609 -2.99 -23.74 -10.96
C LYS A 609 -4.49 -23.82 -11.20
N ALA A 610 -5.32 -23.47 -10.21
CA ALA A 610 -6.77 -23.46 -10.35
C ALA A 610 -7.22 -22.40 -11.35
N ILE A 611 -6.67 -21.19 -11.28
CA ILE A 611 -6.95 -20.09 -12.21
C ILE A 611 -6.50 -20.43 -13.64
N GLU A 612 -5.26 -20.93 -13.79
CA GLU A 612 -4.72 -21.37 -15.08
C GLU A 612 -5.60 -22.47 -15.71
N ARG A 613 -6.04 -23.42 -14.91
CA ARG A 613 -6.91 -24.51 -15.34
C ARG A 613 -8.26 -23.98 -15.80
N GLU A 614 -8.89 -23.08 -15.03
CA GLU A 614 -10.19 -22.51 -15.38
C GLU A 614 -10.14 -21.75 -16.71
N VAL A 615 -9.10 -20.91 -16.92
CA VAL A 615 -8.91 -20.20 -18.20
C VAL A 615 -8.80 -21.21 -19.34
N ASN A 616 -8.02 -22.28 -19.19
CA ASN A 616 -7.89 -23.32 -20.22
C ASN A 616 -9.20 -24.10 -20.44
N GLU A 617 -9.99 -24.35 -19.41
CA GLU A 617 -11.31 -24.98 -19.55
C GLU A 617 -12.26 -24.10 -20.40
N VAL A 618 -12.22 -22.79 -20.21
CA VAL A 618 -13.01 -21.84 -21.03
C VAL A 618 -12.49 -21.78 -22.46
N ILE A 619 -11.18 -21.81 -22.67
CA ILE A 619 -10.57 -21.91 -24.00
C ILE A 619 -11.06 -23.15 -24.74
N LEU A 620 -11.02 -24.31 -24.08
CA LEU A 620 -11.42 -25.59 -24.69
C LEU A 620 -12.94 -25.70 -25.00
N LYS A 621 -13.78 -24.87 -24.34
CA LYS A 621 -15.21 -24.78 -24.68
C LYS A 621 -15.47 -24.13 -26.04
N GLY A 622 -14.52 -23.40 -26.60
CA GLY A 622 -14.70 -22.78 -27.92
C GLY A 622 -15.79 -21.73 -27.97
N ILE A 623 -15.87 -20.87 -26.95
CA ILE A 623 -16.95 -19.88 -26.83
C ILE A 623 -16.71 -18.76 -27.87
N PRO A 624 -17.74 -18.35 -28.64
CA PRO A 624 -17.65 -17.16 -29.49
C PRO A 624 -17.35 -15.92 -28.67
N VAL A 625 -16.40 -15.08 -29.16
CA VAL A 625 -16.12 -13.78 -28.59
C VAL A 625 -16.83 -12.72 -29.42
N GLU A 626 -17.88 -12.17 -28.83
CA GLU A 626 -18.74 -11.19 -29.51
C GLU A 626 -18.36 -9.76 -29.11
N THR A 627 -18.45 -8.86 -30.08
CA THR A 627 -18.27 -7.44 -29.84
C THR A 627 -19.53 -6.70 -30.26
N ARG A 628 -20.04 -5.82 -29.37
CA ARG A 628 -21.23 -4.99 -29.63
C ARG A 628 -20.98 -3.56 -29.15
N GLU A 629 -21.43 -2.59 -29.94
CA GLU A 629 -21.51 -1.19 -29.51
C GLU A 629 -22.90 -0.89 -28.94
N MET A 630 -22.94 -0.24 -27.77
CA MET A 630 -24.19 0.08 -27.10
C MET A 630 -24.03 1.28 -26.16
N PRO A 631 -25.14 1.92 -25.74
CA PRO A 631 -25.11 2.93 -24.70
C PRO A 631 -24.50 2.40 -23.39
N ILE A 632 -23.70 3.24 -22.71
CA ILE A 632 -23.01 2.86 -21.47
C ILE A 632 -23.96 2.34 -20.38
N GLU A 633 -25.17 2.89 -20.31
CA GLU A 633 -26.17 2.45 -19.33
C GLU A 633 -26.73 1.04 -19.62
N GLU A 634 -26.77 0.61 -20.87
CA GLU A 634 -27.11 -0.76 -21.25
C GLU A 634 -25.98 -1.72 -20.94
N ALA A 635 -24.73 -1.31 -21.22
CA ALA A 635 -23.56 -2.09 -20.89
C ALA A 635 -23.44 -2.36 -19.38
N LYS A 636 -23.73 -1.38 -18.55
CA LYS A 636 -23.78 -1.54 -17.08
C LYS A 636 -24.87 -2.54 -16.64
N LYS A 637 -26.04 -2.55 -17.28
CA LYS A 637 -27.10 -3.52 -16.98
C LYS A 637 -26.72 -4.96 -17.33
N LEU A 638 -25.86 -5.14 -18.33
CA LEU A 638 -25.27 -6.45 -18.68
C LEU A 638 -24.17 -6.89 -17.71
N GLY A 639 -23.82 -6.08 -16.72
CA GLY A 639 -22.73 -6.36 -15.79
C GLY A 639 -21.34 -6.18 -16.42
N ALA A 640 -21.24 -5.42 -17.52
CA ALA A 640 -19.96 -5.17 -18.18
C ALA A 640 -18.98 -4.48 -17.23
N MET A 641 -17.79 -5.06 -17.08
CA MET A 641 -16.72 -4.48 -16.26
C MET A 641 -16.10 -3.29 -16.99
N ALA A 642 -15.98 -2.17 -16.29
CA ALA A 642 -15.34 -0.95 -16.75
C ALA A 642 -14.02 -0.74 -16.00
N LEU A 643 -12.98 -0.27 -16.68
CA LEU A 643 -11.72 0.09 -16.02
C LEU A 643 -11.91 1.30 -15.11
N PHE A 644 -11.36 1.21 -13.91
CA PHE A 644 -11.47 2.29 -12.93
C PHE A 644 -10.66 3.51 -13.38
N GLY A 645 -11.34 4.66 -13.55
CA GLY A 645 -10.69 5.94 -13.85
C GLY A 645 -10.66 6.32 -15.34
N GLU A 646 -11.10 5.49 -16.25
CA GLU A 646 -11.27 5.87 -17.65
C GLU A 646 -12.57 6.65 -17.88
N LYS A 647 -12.50 7.63 -18.79
CA LYS A 647 -13.68 8.38 -19.24
C LYS A 647 -14.23 7.68 -20.48
N TYR A 648 -15.39 7.08 -20.35
CA TYR A 648 -16.11 6.48 -21.47
C TYR A 648 -17.05 7.49 -22.10
N GLY A 649 -17.25 7.39 -23.43
CA GLY A 649 -18.29 8.14 -24.13
C GLY A 649 -19.69 7.58 -23.83
N ASP A 650 -20.72 8.21 -24.45
CA ASP A 650 -22.11 7.78 -24.33
C ASP A 650 -22.34 6.38 -24.96
N VAL A 651 -21.58 6.04 -25.99
CA VAL A 651 -21.56 4.73 -26.65
C VAL A 651 -20.23 4.05 -26.36
N VAL A 652 -20.30 2.79 -25.97
CA VAL A 652 -19.14 1.98 -25.54
C VAL A 652 -19.10 0.65 -26.30
N ARG A 653 -17.90 0.14 -26.53
CA ARG A 653 -17.67 -1.18 -27.12
C ARG A 653 -17.58 -2.23 -26.03
N VAL A 654 -18.48 -3.20 -26.05
CA VAL A 654 -18.56 -4.33 -25.12
C VAL A 654 -18.02 -5.58 -25.80
N VAL A 655 -17.05 -6.24 -25.18
CA VAL A 655 -16.50 -7.53 -25.62
C VAL A 655 -16.96 -8.60 -24.65
N SER A 656 -17.56 -9.67 -25.15
CA SER A 656 -18.07 -10.77 -24.32
C SER A 656 -17.60 -12.13 -24.82
N ALA A 657 -17.15 -12.98 -23.90
CA ALA A 657 -16.90 -14.42 -24.10
C ALA A 657 -18.01 -15.22 -23.37
N GLY A 658 -19.18 -15.26 -23.99
CA GLY A 658 -20.39 -15.75 -23.33
C GLY A 658 -20.70 -14.97 -22.06
N ASP A 659 -21.15 -15.68 -21.03
CA ASP A 659 -21.40 -15.12 -19.69
C ASP A 659 -20.16 -15.15 -18.79
N PHE A 660 -19.04 -15.72 -19.27
CA PHE A 660 -17.83 -15.85 -18.46
C PHE A 660 -17.08 -14.56 -18.28
N SER A 661 -16.93 -13.77 -19.35
CA SER A 661 -16.32 -12.44 -19.30
C SER A 661 -17.12 -11.46 -20.16
N VAL A 662 -17.47 -10.28 -19.59
CA VAL A 662 -18.14 -9.17 -20.26
C VAL A 662 -17.45 -7.88 -19.84
N GLU A 663 -16.77 -7.21 -20.79
CA GLU A 663 -15.90 -6.06 -20.46
C GLU A 663 -16.03 -4.91 -21.49
N LEU A 664 -15.83 -3.68 -21.01
CA LEU A 664 -15.66 -2.51 -21.89
C LEU A 664 -14.25 -2.51 -22.44
N CYS A 665 -14.09 -2.75 -23.73
CA CYS A 665 -12.76 -2.82 -24.33
C CYS A 665 -12.71 -2.33 -25.78
N GLY A 666 -11.77 -1.41 -26.08
CA GLY A 666 -11.47 -0.90 -27.43
C GLY A 666 -10.41 -1.70 -28.17
N GLY A 667 -9.84 -2.75 -27.57
CA GLY A 667 -8.76 -3.55 -28.17
C GLY A 667 -9.21 -4.55 -29.22
N THR A 668 -8.24 -5.24 -29.82
CA THR A 668 -8.50 -6.30 -30.80
C THR A 668 -8.52 -7.68 -30.11
N HIS A 669 -9.48 -8.53 -30.47
CA HIS A 669 -9.71 -9.83 -29.84
C HIS A 669 -9.80 -10.95 -30.86
N ALA A 670 -9.52 -12.19 -30.42
CA ALA A 670 -9.86 -13.39 -31.15
C ALA A 670 -11.41 -13.52 -31.21
N ASP A 671 -11.93 -14.08 -32.28
CA ASP A 671 -13.39 -14.26 -32.47
C ASP A 671 -13.94 -15.51 -31.74
N ASN A 672 -13.06 -16.38 -31.24
CA ASN A 672 -13.41 -17.58 -30.50
C ASN A 672 -12.33 -17.94 -29.49
N THR A 673 -12.72 -18.37 -28.29
CA THR A 673 -11.75 -18.73 -27.25
C THR A 673 -10.85 -19.90 -27.63
N ALA A 674 -11.32 -20.87 -28.45
CA ALA A 674 -10.49 -21.98 -28.92
C ALA A 674 -9.24 -21.55 -29.74
N LYS A 675 -9.31 -20.38 -30.40
CA LYS A 675 -8.18 -19.83 -31.17
C LYS A 675 -7.00 -19.38 -30.30
N LEU A 676 -7.19 -19.26 -28.96
CA LEU A 676 -6.11 -18.95 -28.03
C LEU A 676 -5.11 -20.13 -27.90
N GLY A 677 -5.52 -21.37 -28.21
CA GLY A 677 -4.74 -22.58 -28.01
C GLY A 677 -4.65 -22.93 -26.52
N LEU A 678 -3.46 -22.86 -25.94
CA LEU A 678 -3.24 -23.00 -24.50
C LEU A 678 -2.88 -21.66 -23.86
N PHE A 679 -3.19 -21.55 -22.58
CA PHE A 679 -2.81 -20.44 -21.71
C PHE A 679 -1.88 -20.94 -20.60
N LYS A 680 -0.78 -20.22 -20.34
CA LYS A 680 0.19 -20.56 -19.30
C LYS A 680 0.56 -19.33 -18.50
N ILE A 681 0.43 -19.41 -17.17
CA ILE A 681 0.98 -18.42 -16.25
C ILE A 681 2.48 -18.69 -16.12
N VAL A 682 3.30 -17.69 -16.49
CA VAL A 682 4.76 -17.76 -16.44
C VAL A 682 5.27 -17.30 -15.06
N SER A 683 4.69 -16.22 -14.53
CA SER A 683 5.10 -15.71 -13.23
C SER A 683 3.98 -14.93 -12.54
N GLU A 684 4.09 -14.85 -11.21
CA GLU A 684 3.29 -14.01 -10.36
C GLU A 684 4.20 -13.23 -9.42
N SER A 685 4.02 -11.92 -9.29
CA SER A 685 4.90 -11.06 -8.49
C SER A 685 4.17 -9.84 -7.93
N SER A 686 4.77 -9.16 -6.95
CA SER A 686 4.28 -7.87 -6.45
C SER A 686 4.84 -6.73 -7.29
N VAL A 687 3.98 -5.78 -7.67
CA VAL A 687 4.38 -4.53 -8.36
C VAL A 687 4.40 -3.37 -7.37
N ALA A 688 3.41 -3.34 -6.50
CA ALA A 688 3.26 -2.35 -5.44
C ALA A 688 2.45 -2.96 -4.29
N ALA A 689 2.35 -2.26 -3.16
CA ALA A 689 1.51 -2.71 -2.07
C ALA A 689 0.04 -2.82 -2.54
N GLY A 690 -0.55 -4.00 -2.35
CA GLY A 690 -1.91 -4.29 -2.79
C GLY A 690 -2.09 -4.49 -4.30
N ILE A 691 -1.02 -4.54 -5.09
CA ILE A 691 -1.06 -4.79 -6.54
C ILE A 691 -0.15 -5.98 -6.87
N ARG A 692 -0.75 -6.98 -7.47
CA ARG A 692 -0.08 -8.18 -7.98
C ARG A 692 -0.02 -8.15 -9.50
N ARG A 693 1.00 -8.76 -10.08
CA ARG A 693 1.19 -8.92 -11.53
C ARG A 693 1.23 -10.39 -11.88
N ILE A 694 0.44 -10.78 -12.86
CA ILE A 694 0.60 -12.04 -13.58
C ILE A 694 1.18 -11.75 -14.96
N THR A 695 2.23 -12.49 -15.32
CA THR A 695 2.73 -12.59 -16.70
C THR A 695 2.31 -13.93 -17.26
N ALA A 696 1.70 -13.95 -18.42
CA ALA A 696 1.20 -15.16 -19.07
C ALA A 696 1.36 -15.12 -20.58
N VAL A 697 1.30 -16.27 -21.20
CA VAL A 697 1.45 -16.49 -22.63
C VAL A 697 0.35 -17.39 -23.19
N THR A 698 0.09 -17.29 -24.51
CA THR A 698 -0.89 -18.13 -25.23
C THR A 698 -0.31 -18.79 -26.47
N GLY A 699 -0.97 -19.82 -26.97
CA GLY A 699 -0.67 -20.47 -28.24
C GLY A 699 0.79 -20.92 -28.36
N PHE A 700 1.50 -20.49 -29.38
CA PHE A 700 2.92 -20.84 -29.57
C PHE A 700 3.84 -20.32 -28.46
N GLY A 701 3.47 -19.23 -27.77
CA GLY A 701 4.21 -18.76 -26.60
C GLY A 701 4.29 -19.82 -25.49
N VAL A 702 3.24 -20.65 -25.32
CA VAL A 702 3.23 -21.78 -24.37
C VAL A 702 4.20 -22.87 -24.82
N LEU A 703 4.24 -23.22 -26.12
CA LEU A 703 5.18 -24.19 -26.65
C LEU A 703 6.63 -23.74 -26.46
N ASN A 704 6.93 -22.50 -26.80
CA ASN A 704 8.26 -21.91 -26.59
C ASN A 704 8.69 -21.95 -25.12
N HIS A 705 7.75 -21.71 -24.21
CA HIS A 705 8.01 -21.79 -22.77
C HIS A 705 8.35 -23.22 -22.33
N ILE A 706 7.56 -24.21 -22.80
CA ILE A 706 7.81 -25.65 -22.53
C ILE A 706 9.16 -26.09 -23.10
N GLU A 707 9.48 -25.74 -24.36
CA GLU A 707 10.75 -26.06 -24.99
C GLU A 707 11.95 -25.47 -24.22
N ASN A 708 11.80 -24.24 -23.74
CA ASN A 708 12.84 -23.62 -22.89
C ASN A 708 13.04 -24.35 -21.57
N ASP A 709 11.95 -24.74 -20.89
CA ASP A 709 12.02 -25.50 -19.65
C ASP A 709 12.67 -26.88 -19.89
N GLU A 710 12.29 -27.57 -20.96
CA GLU A 710 12.91 -28.82 -21.37
C GLU A 710 14.40 -28.66 -21.63
N ARG A 711 14.80 -27.60 -22.34
CA ARG A 711 16.22 -27.29 -22.61
C ARG A 711 17.00 -27.06 -21.32
N ILE A 712 16.43 -26.30 -20.36
CA ILE A 712 17.05 -26.08 -19.04
C ILE A 712 17.20 -27.39 -18.29
N MET A 713 16.17 -28.22 -18.25
CA MET A 713 16.21 -29.52 -17.58
C MET A 713 17.24 -30.47 -18.22
N GLN A 714 17.32 -30.50 -19.55
CA GLN A 714 18.32 -31.28 -20.27
C GLN A 714 19.75 -30.82 -19.98
N SER A 715 19.96 -29.51 -19.96
CA SER A 715 21.26 -28.90 -19.61
C SER A 715 21.68 -29.23 -18.19
N ALA A 716 20.76 -29.14 -17.23
CA ALA A 716 20.99 -29.53 -15.84
C ALA A 716 21.29 -31.03 -15.71
N ALA A 717 20.53 -31.88 -16.39
CA ALA A 717 20.78 -33.34 -16.41
C ALA A 717 22.17 -33.69 -16.98
N ALA A 718 22.57 -33.03 -18.08
CA ALA A 718 23.87 -33.19 -18.68
C ALA A 718 25.01 -32.75 -17.74
N ALA A 719 24.88 -31.64 -17.05
CA ALA A 719 25.83 -31.17 -16.04
C ALA A 719 26.00 -32.17 -14.89
N MET A 720 24.91 -32.84 -14.50
CA MET A 720 24.89 -33.88 -13.47
C MET A 720 25.24 -35.31 -13.99
N LYS A 721 25.57 -35.42 -15.28
CA LYS A 721 25.88 -36.66 -15.99
C LYS A 721 24.75 -37.72 -15.91
N LEU A 722 23.50 -37.25 -16.05
CA LEU A 722 22.32 -38.10 -16.09
C LEU A 722 21.92 -38.41 -17.54
N GLY A 723 21.54 -39.68 -17.79
CA GLY A 723 20.98 -40.12 -19.07
C GLY A 723 19.45 -39.96 -19.14
N ASN A 724 18.77 -39.71 -18.01
CA ASN A 724 17.33 -39.59 -17.93
C ASN A 724 16.96 -38.35 -17.09
N VAL A 725 16.28 -37.40 -17.72
CA VAL A 725 15.83 -36.15 -17.08
C VAL A 725 14.84 -36.40 -15.93
N ALA A 726 14.08 -37.50 -15.99
CA ALA A 726 13.13 -37.86 -14.92
C ALA A 726 13.78 -38.21 -13.57
N GLU A 727 15.10 -38.35 -13.52
CA GLU A 727 15.86 -38.62 -12.28
C GLU A 727 16.58 -37.38 -11.73
N LEU A 728 16.31 -36.21 -12.32
CA LEU A 728 17.01 -34.95 -12.01
C LEU A 728 16.84 -34.56 -10.53
N ASP A 729 15.63 -34.66 -10.00
CA ASP A 729 15.27 -34.34 -8.61
C ASP A 729 16.05 -35.25 -7.61
N LYS A 730 16.09 -36.54 -7.88
CA LYS A 730 16.82 -37.55 -7.06
C LYS A 730 18.32 -37.28 -7.06
N ARG A 731 18.87 -37.01 -8.26
CA ARG A 731 20.31 -36.71 -8.37
C ARG A 731 20.70 -35.40 -7.72
N ALA A 732 19.89 -34.38 -7.85
CA ALA A 732 20.08 -33.08 -7.15
C ALA A 732 20.10 -33.28 -5.63
N ALA A 733 19.12 -34.03 -5.08
CA ALA A 733 19.07 -34.38 -3.67
C ALA A 733 20.32 -35.18 -3.21
N THR A 734 20.75 -36.15 -4.03
CA THR A 734 21.96 -36.96 -3.76
C THR A 734 23.21 -36.10 -3.73
N LEU A 735 23.39 -35.18 -4.73
CA LEU A 735 24.53 -34.28 -4.78
C LEU A 735 24.58 -33.34 -3.58
N ALA A 736 23.42 -32.79 -3.18
CA ALA A 736 23.34 -31.95 -2.00
C ALA A 736 23.76 -32.73 -0.71
N ALA A 737 23.35 -33.98 -0.59
CA ALA A 737 23.76 -34.86 0.51
C ALA A 737 25.28 -35.19 0.45
N GLU A 738 25.81 -35.49 -0.75
CA GLU A 738 27.23 -35.74 -0.99
C GLU A 738 28.09 -34.52 -0.59
N VAL A 739 27.69 -33.30 -1.01
CA VAL A 739 28.39 -32.05 -0.65
C VAL A 739 28.41 -31.88 0.87
N LYS A 740 27.25 -32.05 1.53
CA LYS A 740 27.17 -31.90 3.00
C LYS A 740 28.01 -32.96 3.73
N ALA A 741 28.09 -34.19 3.21
CA ALA A 741 28.94 -35.25 3.76
C ALA A 741 30.44 -34.91 3.59
N LYS A 742 30.82 -34.40 2.41
CA LYS A 742 32.20 -33.96 2.13
C LYS A 742 32.63 -32.76 2.98
N ASP A 743 31.74 -31.78 3.19
CA ASP A 743 32.03 -30.66 4.10
C ASP A 743 32.31 -31.14 5.54
N ARG A 744 31.54 -32.14 5.99
CA ARG A 744 31.77 -32.74 7.31
C ARG A 744 33.12 -33.52 7.36
N GLU A 745 33.39 -34.33 6.35
CA GLU A 745 34.69 -35.09 6.25
C GLU A 745 35.86 -34.10 6.22
N LEU A 746 35.77 -33.02 5.46
CA LEU A 746 36.77 -31.95 5.44
C LEU A 746 36.97 -31.30 6.81
N ALA A 747 35.87 -31.03 7.52
CA ALA A 747 35.95 -30.45 8.88
C ALA A 747 36.63 -31.42 9.87
N GLU A 748 36.30 -32.73 9.80
CA GLU A 748 36.91 -33.81 10.59
C GLU A 748 38.41 -33.90 10.28
N LEU A 749 38.80 -33.97 9.01
CA LEU A 749 40.23 -34.02 8.59
C LEU A 749 40.99 -32.77 8.99
N CYS A 750 40.40 -31.57 8.87
CA CYS A 750 41.02 -30.34 9.35
C CYS A 750 41.26 -30.37 10.86
N SER A 751 40.29 -30.91 11.63
CA SER A 751 40.41 -31.07 13.07
C SER A 751 41.55 -32.08 13.44
N GLU A 752 41.63 -33.23 12.73
CA GLU A 752 42.70 -34.19 12.91
C GLU A 752 44.11 -33.60 12.60
N ILE A 753 44.22 -32.89 11.47
CA ILE A 753 45.46 -32.21 11.11
C ILE A 753 45.85 -31.16 12.18
N SER A 754 44.86 -30.41 12.68
CA SER A 754 45.09 -29.41 13.73
C SER A 754 45.58 -30.05 15.04
N ALA A 755 45.00 -31.21 15.41
CA ALA A 755 45.40 -32.01 16.59
C ALA A 755 46.82 -32.57 16.45
N LEU A 756 47.18 -33.16 15.28
CA LEU A 756 48.51 -33.64 14.99
C LEU A 756 49.56 -32.51 15.02
N LYS A 757 49.26 -31.37 14.42
CA LYS A 757 50.15 -30.19 14.47
C LYS A 757 50.37 -29.74 15.92
N ALA A 758 49.27 -29.58 16.68
CA ALA A 758 49.37 -29.20 18.10
C ALA A 758 50.16 -30.22 18.92
N GLY A 759 49.97 -31.54 18.71
CA GLY A 759 50.74 -32.59 19.37
C GLY A 759 52.25 -32.49 19.11
N SER A 760 52.65 -32.22 17.85
CA SER A 760 54.08 -32.09 17.50
C SER A 760 54.73 -30.84 18.11
N LEU A 761 53.95 -29.80 18.49
CA LEU A 761 54.43 -28.57 19.13
C LEU A 761 54.61 -28.73 20.65
N MET A 762 54.03 -29.77 21.25
CA MET A 762 54.17 -30.04 22.70
C MET A 762 55.62 -30.25 23.14
N ASP A 763 56.45 -30.84 22.29
CA ASP A 763 57.90 -31.07 22.59
C ASP A 763 58.69 -29.74 22.63
N SER A 764 58.14 -28.66 22.10
CA SER A 764 58.76 -27.32 22.16
C SER A 764 58.37 -26.49 23.41
N ALA A 765 57.63 -27.08 24.33
CA ALA A 765 57.19 -26.44 25.56
C ALA A 765 58.36 -26.06 26.45
N ARG A 766 58.40 -24.80 26.90
CA ARG A 766 59.40 -24.28 27.81
C ARG A 766 58.78 -23.80 29.13
N GLN A 767 59.55 -23.87 30.21
CA GLN A 767 59.13 -23.46 31.54
C GLN A 767 59.24 -21.94 31.71
N VAL A 768 58.16 -21.26 32.06
CA VAL A 768 58.13 -19.83 32.33
C VAL A 768 57.28 -19.59 33.59
N GLY A 769 57.88 -19.14 34.70
CA GLY A 769 57.16 -18.75 35.93
C GLY A 769 56.21 -19.80 36.49
N GLY A 770 56.56 -21.11 36.34
CA GLY A 770 55.66 -22.23 36.83
C GLY A 770 54.64 -22.74 35.85
N VAL A 771 54.56 -22.22 34.64
CA VAL A 771 53.73 -22.70 33.56
C VAL A 771 54.57 -23.26 32.39
N ARG A 772 54.02 -24.23 31.62
CA ARG A 772 54.58 -24.66 30.33
C ARG A 772 54.05 -23.76 29.21
N LEU A 773 54.95 -22.96 28.64
CA LEU A 773 54.62 -22.07 27.54
C LEU A 773 54.93 -22.73 26.19
N ILE A 774 54.01 -22.74 25.27
CA ILE A 774 54.18 -23.18 23.89
C ILE A 774 53.90 -22.01 22.95
N THR A 775 54.87 -21.69 22.09
CA THR A 775 54.68 -20.66 21.06
C THR A 775 55.08 -21.20 19.72
N ALA A 776 54.30 -20.95 18.68
CA ALA A 776 54.63 -21.35 17.31
C ALA A 776 53.96 -20.45 16.27
N GLU A 777 54.65 -20.24 15.15
CA GLU A 777 54.04 -19.77 13.92
C GLU A 777 53.48 -20.98 13.16
N VAL A 778 52.23 -20.91 12.73
CA VAL A 778 51.58 -21.99 11.99
C VAL A 778 50.89 -21.40 10.76
N GLU A 779 50.95 -22.13 9.66
CA GLU A 779 50.20 -21.81 8.47
C GLU A 779 48.76 -22.36 8.64
N VAL A 780 47.75 -21.51 8.53
CA VAL A 780 46.35 -21.87 8.74
C VAL A 780 45.48 -21.32 7.60
N SER A 781 44.50 -22.10 7.20
CA SER A 781 43.55 -21.70 6.14
C SER A 781 42.45 -20.74 6.68
N ASN A 782 42.13 -20.88 7.97
CA ASN A 782 41.11 -20.03 8.61
C ASN A 782 41.44 -19.85 10.12
N PRO A 783 40.92 -18.77 10.77
CA PRO A 783 41.16 -18.52 12.20
C PRO A 783 40.63 -19.58 13.15
N GLY A 784 39.62 -20.38 12.73
CA GLY A 784 39.06 -21.47 13.54
C GLY A 784 40.07 -22.59 13.79
N GLU A 785 40.92 -22.94 12.79
CA GLU A 785 41.98 -23.93 12.92
C GLU A 785 42.97 -23.55 14.02
N LEU A 786 43.38 -22.28 14.03
CA LEU A 786 44.32 -21.75 15.01
C LEU A 786 43.78 -21.87 16.44
N ARG A 787 42.49 -21.58 16.61
CA ARG A 787 41.82 -21.72 17.91
C ARG A 787 41.77 -23.18 18.35
N SER A 788 41.37 -24.09 17.44
CA SER A 788 41.32 -25.53 17.71
C SER A 788 42.66 -26.08 18.14
N MET A 789 43.76 -25.64 17.51
CA MET A 789 45.14 -26.03 17.91
C MET A 789 45.49 -25.54 19.33
N CYS A 790 45.17 -24.32 19.69
CA CYS A 790 45.35 -23.79 21.03
C CYS A 790 44.55 -24.54 22.09
N ASP A 791 43.28 -24.84 21.80
CA ASP A 791 42.42 -25.60 22.71
C ASP A 791 42.95 -27.03 22.89
N THR A 792 43.38 -27.69 21.82
CA THR A 792 44.02 -29.02 21.88
C THR A 792 45.33 -28.98 22.71
N ALA A 793 46.19 -27.96 22.55
CA ALA A 793 47.40 -27.83 23.34
C ALA A 793 47.07 -27.62 24.83
N ARG A 794 46.07 -26.80 25.18
CA ARG A 794 45.62 -26.60 26.55
C ARG A 794 45.11 -27.88 27.20
N ASP A 795 44.37 -28.70 26.48
CA ASP A 795 43.73 -29.91 27.00
C ASP A 795 44.77 -31.00 27.34
N ASN A 796 46.04 -30.86 26.90
CA ASN A 796 47.16 -31.73 27.24
C ASN A 796 47.84 -31.38 28.58
N GLY A 797 47.40 -30.36 29.31
CA GLY A 797 47.89 -30.07 30.65
C GLY A 797 47.30 -28.81 31.27
N ALA A 798 46.98 -28.89 32.57
CA ALA A 798 46.38 -27.79 33.29
C ALA A 798 47.35 -26.59 33.50
N ASP A 799 48.63 -26.80 33.36
CA ASP A 799 49.72 -25.82 33.52
C ASP A 799 50.18 -25.19 32.20
N ILE A 800 49.51 -25.49 31.09
CA ILE A 800 49.92 -25.04 29.74
C ILE A 800 49.37 -23.64 29.44
N VAL A 801 50.21 -22.82 28.81
CA VAL A 801 49.88 -21.60 28.08
C VAL A 801 50.32 -21.79 26.62
N ALA A 802 49.35 -21.87 25.71
CA ALA A 802 49.66 -22.01 24.28
C ALA A 802 49.38 -20.67 23.58
N VAL A 803 50.32 -20.14 22.79
CA VAL A 803 50.15 -18.93 21.97
C VAL A 803 50.65 -19.20 20.57
N PHE A 804 49.70 -19.23 19.61
CA PHE A 804 50.03 -19.51 18.23
C PHE A 804 49.73 -18.31 17.34
N ALA A 805 50.66 -18.04 16.41
CA ALA A 805 50.49 -17.06 15.33
C ALA A 805 50.08 -17.80 14.06
N GLY A 806 48.93 -17.53 13.55
CA GLY A 806 48.40 -18.11 12.31
C GLY A 806 48.57 -17.14 11.14
N VAL A 807 49.41 -17.53 10.18
CA VAL A 807 49.64 -16.76 8.96
C VAL A 807 48.87 -17.43 7.82
N ASN A 808 47.96 -16.68 7.18
CA ASN A 808 47.32 -17.10 5.94
C ASN A 808 48.07 -16.45 4.77
N LYS A 809 48.87 -17.22 4.05
CA LYS A 809 49.71 -16.72 2.94
C LYS A 809 48.88 -16.26 1.73
N GLU A 810 47.72 -16.87 1.51
CA GLU A 810 46.85 -16.48 0.36
C GLU A 810 46.17 -15.13 0.57
N LYS A 811 45.75 -14.86 1.81
CA LYS A 811 45.04 -13.64 2.18
C LYS A 811 45.91 -12.57 2.81
N GLY A 812 47.17 -12.90 3.13
CA GLY A 812 48.11 -11.97 3.78
C GLY A 812 47.67 -11.55 5.19
N THR A 813 46.87 -12.38 5.91
CA THR A 813 46.32 -12.04 7.23
C THR A 813 47.09 -12.77 8.33
N LEU A 814 47.31 -12.08 9.46
CA LEU A 814 47.90 -12.62 10.69
C LEU A 814 46.85 -12.64 11.79
N ASN A 815 46.72 -13.78 12.46
CA ASN A 815 45.89 -13.93 13.64
C ASN A 815 46.68 -14.57 14.76
N PHE A 816 46.43 -14.15 16.00
CA PHE A 816 46.95 -14.79 17.19
C PHE A 816 45.84 -15.51 17.94
N ALA A 817 46.10 -16.70 18.45
CA ALA A 817 45.23 -17.38 19.39
C ALA A 817 46.03 -17.74 20.66
N CYS A 818 45.38 -17.67 21.80
CA CYS A 818 45.96 -18.07 23.08
C CYS A 818 44.94 -18.93 23.86
N ALA A 819 45.40 -20.02 24.44
CA ALA A 819 44.63 -20.79 25.41
C ALA A 819 45.48 -21.07 26.68
N CYS A 820 44.83 -20.95 27.85
CA CYS A 820 45.45 -21.16 29.16
C CYS A 820 44.74 -22.28 29.90
N GLY A 821 45.51 -23.23 30.42
CA GLY A 821 45.06 -24.29 31.32
C GLY A 821 44.61 -23.77 32.70
N ALA A 822 43.81 -24.57 33.40
CA ALA A 822 43.21 -24.15 34.67
C ALA A 822 44.21 -23.78 35.75
N ASP A 823 45.35 -24.46 35.84
CA ASP A 823 46.41 -24.13 36.83
C ASP A 823 47.25 -22.94 36.41
N ALA A 824 47.47 -22.75 35.09
CA ALA A 824 48.09 -21.56 34.56
C ALA A 824 47.26 -20.29 34.88
N ILE A 825 45.93 -20.39 34.77
CA ILE A 825 45.00 -19.29 35.13
C ILE A 825 45.06 -18.97 36.62
N LYS A 826 45.19 -19.97 37.50
CA LYS A 826 45.36 -19.80 38.97
C LYS A 826 46.66 -19.05 39.30
N LEU A 827 47.70 -19.27 38.52
CA LEU A 827 48.99 -18.60 38.63
C LEU A 827 48.99 -17.18 38.05
N GLY A 828 47.89 -16.74 37.44
CA GLY A 828 47.74 -15.37 36.94
C GLY A 828 47.73 -15.26 35.41
N ALA A 829 47.89 -16.32 34.64
CA ALA A 829 47.80 -16.30 33.20
C ALA A 829 46.38 -15.96 32.74
N HIS A 830 46.27 -15.12 31.70
CA HIS A 830 44.95 -14.70 31.17
C HIS A 830 45.04 -14.60 29.62
N ALA A 831 44.42 -15.53 28.89
CA ALA A 831 44.53 -15.65 27.45
C ALA A 831 44.18 -14.35 26.73
N GLY A 832 43.09 -13.65 27.15
CA GLY A 832 42.69 -12.39 26.56
C GLY A 832 43.68 -11.25 26.69
N ASN A 833 44.44 -11.21 27.79
CA ASN A 833 45.45 -10.18 28.00
C ASN A 833 46.73 -10.56 27.23
N ILE A 834 47.15 -11.84 27.28
CA ILE A 834 48.33 -12.33 26.54
C ILE A 834 48.14 -12.04 25.04
N VAL A 835 47.03 -12.44 24.44
CA VAL A 835 46.83 -12.26 23.00
C VAL A 835 46.72 -10.78 22.60
N ARG A 836 46.19 -9.93 23.48
CA ARG A 836 46.09 -8.48 23.27
C ARG A 836 47.46 -7.82 23.21
N GLU A 837 48.29 -8.13 24.19
CA GLU A 837 49.66 -7.55 24.24
C GLU A 837 50.54 -8.11 23.10
N THR A 838 50.40 -9.38 22.76
CA THR A 838 51.08 -10.00 21.62
C THR A 838 50.66 -9.35 20.30
N ALA A 839 49.35 -9.13 20.08
CA ALA A 839 48.82 -8.55 18.84
C ALA A 839 49.19 -7.07 18.66
N LYS A 840 49.37 -6.30 19.73
CA LYS A 840 49.81 -4.88 19.67
C LYS A 840 51.15 -4.75 18.97
N ILE A 841 52.09 -5.69 19.15
CA ILE A 841 53.41 -5.67 18.52
C ILE A 841 53.28 -5.73 16.99
N ALA A 842 52.29 -6.45 16.47
CA ALA A 842 52.04 -6.57 15.05
C ALA A 842 50.94 -5.61 14.58
N GLY A 843 50.69 -4.52 15.32
CA GLY A 843 49.72 -3.48 14.97
C GLY A 843 48.27 -3.99 14.97
N GLY A 844 47.93 -4.98 15.77
CA GLY A 844 46.67 -5.63 15.90
C GLY A 844 45.91 -5.30 17.19
N SER A 845 44.72 -5.86 17.31
CA SER A 845 43.90 -5.74 18.51
C SER A 845 43.02 -7.00 18.68
N GLY A 846 42.66 -7.31 19.92
CA GLY A 846 41.81 -8.42 20.24
C GLY A 846 41.68 -8.65 21.74
N GLY A 847 41.12 -9.76 22.15
CA GLY A 847 40.92 -10.14 23.54
C GLY A 847 40.00 -11.36 23.63
N GLY A 848 39.59 -11.70 24.83
CA GLY A 848 38.73 -12.86 25.08
C GLY A 848 38.70 -13.18 26.57
N LYS A 849 38.28 -14.42 26.84
CA LYS A 849 38.17 -14.97 28.18
C LYS A 849 39.54 -15.36 28.75
N PRO A 850 39.63 -15.63 30.07
CA PRO A 850 40.90 -16.09 30.67
C PRO A 850 41.44 -17.40 30.11
N ASP A 851 40.54 -18.30 29.66
CA ASP A 851 40.86 -19.66 29.20
C ASP A 851 41.15 -19.74 27.69
N SER A 852 40.57 -18.88 26.86
CA SER A 852 40.74 -18.87 25.40
C SER A 852 40.45 -17.49 24.80
N ALA A 853 41.27 -17.03 23.88
CA ALA A 853 41.17 -15.73 23.25
C ALA A 853 41.83 -15.68 21.87
N MET A 854 41.40 -14.71 21.04
CA MET A 854 41.98 -14.46 19.70
C MET A 854 42.12 -12.97 19.43
N ALA A 855 43.11 -12.62 18.59
CA ALA A 855 43.33 -11.29 18.08
C ALA A 855 43.76 -11.31 16.61
N GLY A 856 43.31 -10.31 15.85
CA GLY A 856 43.80 -10.06 14.50
C GLY A 856 44.93 -9.04 14.50
N ALA A 857 45.88 -9.17 13.59
CA ALA A 857 46.96 -8.19 13.41
C ALA A 857 47.12 -7.80 11.93
N LYS A 858 47.69 -6.60 11.71
CA LYS A 858 47.76 -5.99 10.38
C LYS A 858 49.05 -6.30 9.66
N ASP A 859 50.14 -6.61 10.41
CA ASP A 859 51.49 -6.79 9.87
C ASP A 859 51.93 -8.26 10.08
N ALA A 860 51.83 -9.06 9.05
CA ALA A 860 52.22 -10.46 9.09
C ALA A 860 53.72 -10.68 9.22
N SER A 861 54.56 -9.70 8.83
CA SER A 861 56.03 -9.80 8.93
C SER A 861 56.53 -9.73 10.37
N LYS A 862 55.69 -9.32 11.31
CA LYS A 862 56.00 -9.22 12.75
C LYS A 862 55.54 -10.42 13.59
N ALA A 863 55.14 -11.50 12.97
CA ALA A 863 54.68 -12.70 13.68
C ALA A 863 55.76 -13.25 14.63
N ASP A 864 56.99 -13.40 14.17
CA ASP A 864 58.14 -13.89 14.97
C ASP A 864 58.50 -12.92 16.11
N GLU A 865 58.49 -11.61 15.84
CA GLU A 865 58.76 -10.58 16.87
C GLU A 865 57.74 -10.62 18.00
N ALA A 866 56.49 -10.76 17.61
CA ALA A 866 55.38 -10.86 18.55
C ALA A 866 55.41 -12.14 19.38
N LEU A 867 55.73 -13.29 18.75
CA LEU A 867 55.89 -14.59 19.46
C LEU A 867 57.11 -14.59 20.41
N ALA A 868 58.20 -13.94 20.02
CA ALA A 868 59.39 -13.81 20.89
C ALA A 868 59.15 -12.98 22.17
N ALA A 869 58.20 -12.03 22.11
CA ALA A 869 57.83 -11.24 23.26
C ALA A 869 56.88 -11.96 24.25
N VAL A 870 56.31 -13.08 23.87
CA VAL A 870 55.31 -13.81 24.68
C VAL A 870 55.88 -14.26 26.01
N ASP A 871 57.13 -14.66 26.08
CA ASP A 871 57.82 -15.08 27.32
C ASP A 871 57.77 -13.97 28.38
N SER A 872 58.10 -12.77 27.97
CA SER A 872 58.13 -11.57 28.87
C SER A 872 56.68 -11.17 29.27
N ILE A 873 55.74 -11.27 28.30
CA ILE A 873 54.31 -10.96 28.53
C ILE A 873 53.71 -11.92 29.56
N VAL A 874 53.96 -13.23 29.40
CA VAL A 874 53.46 -14.26 30.33
C VAL A 874 54.14 -14.12 31.69
N SER A 875 55.48 -13.97 31.75
CA SER A 875 56.22 -13.78 33.00
C SER A 875 55.75 -12.59 33.82
N ALA A 876 55.37 -11.50 33.15
CA ALA A 876 54.87 -10.28 33.83
C ALA A 876 53.44 -10.47 34.43
N MET A 877 52.71 -11.48 34.00
CA MET A 877 51.35 -11.78 34.45
C MET A 877 51.30 -12.83 35.56
N LEU A 878 52.29 -13.70 35.63
CA LEU A 878 52.36 -14.74 36.64
C LEU A 878 52.73 -14.15 38.01
N LYS A 879 52.11 -14.65 39.06
CA LYS A 879 52.34 -14.21 40.45
C LYS A 879 53.42 -15.02 41.11
#